data_5077dc894dd23371e0b97fd27bb7be6d
#
_entry.id   5077dc894dd23371e0b97fd27bb7be6d
#
_cell.length_a   1.000
_cell.length_b   1.000
_cell.length_c   1.000
_cell.angle_alpha   90.00
_cell.angle_beta   90.00
_cell.angle_gamma   90.00
#
_symmetry.space_group_name_H-M   'P 1'
#
loop_
_entity.id
_entity.type
_entity.pdbx_description
1 polymer ?
#
loop_
_entity_poly.entity_id
_entity_poly.type
_entity_poly.pdbx_seq_one_letter_code
_entity_poly.pdbx_strand_id
1 'polypeptide(L)'
;MLRLGIPTLSVLCLLLLFPAVTAQTQTEQTRLEPGTAIERTIGPNESQSFTIKLEDEQYLQFVVNQHGIDLIVRVISPSGKRLGDFDSPNGGEGPENVSIVAIKGGEYRIVVSPLDPNSVEKSGRYEIKTLEIREATEQELKVGKDEDDRKAKGLALLDEIVNSIPEIRQPQTRTRVKLQSANLLWTIDEKKAAKLISESVTDARNYVLGLKPEDISYDDAVQWAQQIRAEAVQTLAVRDPEAALTLLRSTRRPIKGETDAPDIEAERQLELSLASQIAAKNPQRAFELAEESLKDGFSSTLMQTLNSLGNVNSELAATLAKDLTAKLVDTKLLQNPEALAIAVGLIQRQLAASNNGGATGAISEQDYTALVQHALSEALSPRPTNQTVGDNGTSTNLNVLYDVRMVNGQEVSFQSGKNFMMTAQAPEMLLMALKQFLVNDLDRFVPGSAAAVDKNLKELNGGHNSGPSKSLKNFEDSIANSSTDAATETINQAPPEIKEHLVQRLAEQRMTAGNYAEARQLITQSATNPRARRQALDNLERQAAFTEAAHGRMEEALKHLAKVSNSEERAEAVSEMAYQIGAGQKRATALALLETARSLVGTSIQAETGSHMRALLQLANAFSRYDAKRGFEIVEPLVEQFNELGAAARTLNGFGLNYFLDGELSLHNGNNLASIATPMSSTLGILSLADFDRAKATSDRLQLPEVRLNVYLSIVQQAVQPNGIYSPSVANMNMLNR
;
A
#
# COMPACT_ATOMS: atom_id res chain seq x y z
N MET A 1 76.03 -49.16 -32.01
CA MET A 1 74.80 -48.40 -32.38
C MET A 1 74.38 -47.60 -31.20
N LEU A 2 74.67 -46.31 -31.23
CA LEU A 2 74.49 -45.36 -30.13
C LEU A 2 73.00 -44.94 -30.05
N ARG A 3 72.44 -44.93 -28.81
CA ARG A 3 71.25 -44.20 -28.49
C ARG A 3 71.58 -43.01 -27.63
N LEU A 4 71.43 -41.82 -28.16
CA LEU A 4 71.47 -40.57 -27.40
C LEU A 4 70.15 -40.36 -26.62
N GLY A 5 70.28 -40.22 -25.33
CA GLY A 5 69.14 -39.79 -24.46
C GLY A 5 69.16 -38.28 -24.31
N ILE A 6 68.00 -37.65 -24.47
CA ILE A 6 67.79 -36.23 -24.26
C ILE A 6 67.23 -36.08 -22.82
N PRO A 7 67.69 -35.19 -21.96
CA PRO A 7 67.10 -34.96 -20.62
C PRO A 7 65.96 -34.02 -20.74
N THR A 8 64.80 -34.47 -20.23
CA THR A 8 63.63 -33.64 -20.04
C THR A 8 63.81 -32.73 -18.83
N LEU A 9 63.77 -31.43 -19.08
CA LEU A 9 63.76 -30.38 -18.06
C LEU A 9 62.36 -30.26 -17.44
N SER A 10 62.17 -30.74 -16.21
CA SER A 10 60.92 -30.57 -15.46
C SER A 10 60.84 -29.16 -14.90
N VAL A 11 60.01 -28.30 -15.48
CA VAL A 11 59.62 -27.02 -14.92
C VAL A 11 58.60 -27.26 -13.81
N LEU A 12 59.01 -27.07 -12.55
CA LEU A 12 58.20 -27.14 -11.37
C LEU A 12 57.41 -25.82 -11.25
N CYS A 13 56.15 -25.79 -11.74
CA CYS A 13 55.21 -24.69 -11.50
C CYS A 13 54.76 -24.72 -10.05
N LEU A 14 55.30 -23.84 -9.22
CA LEU A 14 54.89 -23.60 -7.85
C LEU A 14 53.57 -22.79 -7.89
N LEU A 15 52.41 -23.46 -7.85
CA LEU A 15 51.11 -22.84 -7.67
C LEU A 15 51.02 -22.32 -6.23
N LEU A 16 51.22 -21.02 -6.06
CA LEU A 16 50.87 -20.30 -4.84
C LEU A 16 49.35 -20.28 -4.73
N LEU A 17 48.79 -21.22 -3.99
CA LEU A 17 47.41 -21.19 -3.47
C LEU A 17 47.33 -20.05 -2.45
N PHE A 18 46.92 -18.87 -2.90
CA PHE A 18 46.37 -17.86 -1.99
C PHE A 18 45.00 -18.38 -1.51
N PRO A 19 44.77 -18.58 -0.21
CA PRO A 19 43.45 -18.75 0.25
C PRO A 19 42.70 -17.44 -0.01
N ALA A 20 41.65 -17.49 -0.82
CA ALA A 20 40.64 -16.42 -0.87
C ALA A 20 40.03 -16.32 0.52
N VAL A 21 40.51 -15.40 1.33
CA VAL A 21 39.85 -14.97 2.54
C VAL A 21 38.58 -14.27 2.09
N THR A 22 37.51 -15.02 1.99
CA THR A 22 36.17 -14.42 2.03
C THR A 22 36.06 -13.74 3.38
N ALA A 23 36.22 -12.43 3.40
CA ALA A 23 35.88 -11.59 4.53
C ALA A 23 34.35 -11.70 4.70
N GLN A 24 33.89 -12.74 5.40
CA GLN A 24 32.63 -12.65 6.10
C GLN A 24 32.84 -11.53 7.12
N THR A 25 32.16 -10.41 6.88
CA THR A 25 31.95 -9.38 7.87
C THR A 25 31.21 -10.05 9.02
N GLN A 26 31.95 -10.62 9.99
CA GLN A 26 31.39 -10.97 11.29
C GLN A 26 30.93 -9.65 11.88
N THR A 27 29.63 -9.42 11.82
CA THR A 27 28.98 -8.37 12.62
C THR A 27 29.31 -8.71 14.07
N GLU A 28 30.14 -7.90 14.72
CA GLU A 28 30.53 -8.06 16.10
C GLU A 28 29.23 -8.06 16.95
N GLN A 29 28.87 -9.24 17.46
CA GLN A 29 27.63 -9.38 18.27
C GLN A 29 27.93 -8.74 19.63
N THR A 30 27.39 -7.56 19.85
CA THR A 30 27.51 -6.85 21.11
C THR A 30 26.55 -7.45 22.13
N ARG A 31 27.05 -7.89 23.27
CA ARG A 31 26.21 -8.39 24.36
C ARG A 31 25.60 -7.23 25.13
N LEU A 32 24.27 -7.30 25.34
CA LEU A 32 23.56 -6.37 26.20
C LEU A 32 23.70 -6.79 27.67
N GLU A 33 24.05 -5.85 28.53
CA GLU A 33 24.09 -6.04 29.96
C GLU A 33 22.99 -5.23 30.66
N PRO A 34 22.41 -5.75 31.75
CA PRO A 34 21.36 -5.04 32.47
C PRO A 34 21.80 -3.63 32.91
N GLY A 35 20.95 -2.63 32.60
CA GLY A 35 21.17 -1.23 33.01
C GLY A 35 22.20 -0.46 32.18
N THR A 36 22.92 -1.10 31.26
CA THR A 36 23.88 -0.44 30.39
C THR A 36 23.22 0.06 29.10
N ALA A 37 23.43 1.33 28.78
CA ALA A 37 23.00 1.92 27.53
C ALA A 37 24.13 1.82 26.49
N ILE A 38 23.78 1.47 25.26
CA ILE A 38 24.72 1.39 24.13
C ILE A 38 24.20 2.31 23.02
N GLU A 39 24.97 3.34 22.69
CA GLU A 39 24.67 4.21 21.57
C GLU A 39 25.31 3.67 20.29
N ARG A 40 24.59 3.76 19.17
CA ARG A 40 25.05 3.38 17.83
C ARG A 40 24.53 4.34 16.78
N THR A 41 25.28 4.40 15.67
CA THR A 41 24.82 5.02 14.42
C THR A 41 24.47 3.88 13.46
N ILE A 42 23.40 4.04 12.69
CA ILE A 42 22.95 3.05 11.71
C ILE A 42 22.58 3.73 10.40
N GLY A 43 23.00 3.12 9.29
CA GLY A 43 22.66 3.56 7.93
C GLY A 43 21.36 2.91 7.42
N PRO A 44 20.78 3.43 6.32
CA PRO A 44 19.49 2.96 5.79
C PRO A 44 19.48 1.48 5.36
N ASN A 45 20.62 0.91 5.00
CA ASN A 45 20.75 -0.49 4.57
C ASN A 45 21.54 -1.35 5.58
N GLU A 46 21.69 -0.90 6.81
CA GLU A 46 22.49 -1.56 7.83
C GLU A 46 21.60 -2.30 8.82
N SER A 47 22.06 -3.45 9.31
CA SER A 47 21.43 -4.17 10.42
C SER A 47 22.48 -4.46 11.48
N GLN A 48 22.15 -4.16 12.72
CA GLN A 48 23.04 -4.39 13.87
C GLN A 48 22.44 -5.41 14.80
N SER A 49 23.29 -6.32 15.32
CA SER A 49 22.84 -7.44 16.16
C SER A 49 23.41 -7.35 17.55
N PHE A 50 22.55 -7.60 18.53
CA PHE A 50 22.89 -7.71 19.94
C PHE A 50 22.48 -9.08 20.46
N THR A 51 23.15 -9.55 21.51
CA THR A 51 22.75 -10.77 22.22
C THR A 51 22.49 -10.49 23.69
N ILE A 52 21.57 -11.24 24.28
CA ILE A 52 21.27 -11.22 25.71
C ILE A 52 20.99 -12.63 26.18
N LYS A 53 21.59 -13.04 27.32
CA LYS A 53 21.34 -14.33 27.91
C LYS A 53 20.21 -14.23 28.95
N LEU A 54 19.18 -15.06 28.77
CA LEU A 54 18.05 -15.17 29.70
C LEU A 54 17.96 -16.59 30.24
N GLU A 55 17.44 -16.74 31.45
CA GLU A 55 17.09 -18.00 32.02
C GLU A 55 15.65 -18.42 31.65
N ASP A 56 15.24 -19.66 31.95
CA ASP A 56 13.87 -20.12 31.76
C ASP A 56 12.90 -19.21 32.50
N GLU A 57 11.76 -18.89 31.83
CA GLU A 57 10.65 -18.14 32.41
C GLU A 57 11.00 -16.70 32.87
N GLN A 58 12.06 -16.10 32.31
CA GLN A 58 12.40 -14.71 32.58
C GLN A 58 11.64 -13.74 31.65
N TYR A 59 11.25 -12.61 32.25
CA TYR A 59 10.75 -11.42 31.51
C TYR A 59 11.92 -10.49 31.23
N LEU A 60 11.99 -10.01 30.00
CA LEU A 60 12.92 -8.98 29.54
C LEU A 60 12.16 -7.77 29.04
N GLN A 61 12.55 -6.58 29.51
CA GLN A 61 12.13 -5.31 28.92
C GLN A 61 13.35 -4.48 28.56
N PHE A 62 13.36 -3.95 27.34
CA PHE A 62 14.37 -2.99 26.88
C PHE A 62 13.75 -1.94 25.96
N VAL A 63 14.47 -0.86 25.71
CA VAL A 63 14.06 0.24 24.86
C VAL A 63 15.14 0.54 23.83
N VAL A 64 14.73 0.88 22.62
CA VAL A 64 15.58 1.44 21.57
C VAL A 64 15.08 2.85 21.29
N ASN A 65 15.82 3.88 21.74
CA ASN A 65 15.50 5.28 21.48
C ASN A 65 16.12 5.69 20.15
N GLN A 66 15.31 5.97 19.16
CA GLN A 66 15.73 6.31 17.81
C GLN A 66 15.72 7.83 17.56
N HIS A 67 16.69 8.29 16.73
CA HIS A 67 16.88 9.69 16.37
C HIS A 67 17.31 9.83 14.90
N GLY A 68 16.42 10.38 14.09
CA GLY A 68 16.66 10.69 12.67
C GLY A 68 16.57 9.50 11.73
N ILE A 69 16.06 8.36 12.20
CA ILE A 69 15.81 7.16 11.38
C ILE A 69 14.75 6.29 12.05
N ASP A 70 13.80 5.81 11.28
CA ASP A 70 12.74 4.90 11.71
C ASP A 70 13.24 3.46 11.76
N LEU A 71 13.18 2.82 12.94
CA LEU A 71 13.80 1.53 13.22
C LEU A 71 12.77 0.46 13.58
N ILE A 72 13.00 -0.74 13.10
CA ILE A 72 12.31 -1.94 13.53
C ILE A 72 13.24 -2.80 14.38
N VAL A 73 12.75 -3.27 15.52
CA VAL A 73 13.48 -4.13 16.45
C VAL A 73 12.94 -5.56 16.39
N ARG A 74 13.78 -6.51 16.00
CA ARG A 74 13.41 -7.92 15.88
C ARG A 74 14.07 -8.73 17.00
N VAL A 75 13.30 -9.57 17.68
CA VAL A 75 13.80 -10.48 18.71
C VAL A 75 13.73 -11.93 18.24
N ILE A 76 14.83 -12.66 18.38
CA ILE A 76 15.00 -14.04 17.93
C ILE A 76 15.41 -14.89 19.14
N SER A 77 14.69 -16.00 19.37
CA SER A 77 14.96 -16.95 20.45
C SER A 77 16.22 -17.78 20.21
N PRO A 78 16.73 -18.50 21.22
CA PRO A 78 17.86 -19.42 21.07
C PRO A 78 17.64 -20.53 20.04
N SER A 79 16.39 -20.90 19.77
CA SER A 79 16.04 -21.87 18.72
C SER A 79 15.99 -21.29 17.32
N GLY A 80 16.30 -19.98 17.14
CA GLY A 80 16.17 -19.28 15.86
C GLY A 80 14.75 -18.79 15.54
N LYS A 81 13.78 -19.01 16.43
CA LYS A 81 12.40 -18.57 16.27
C LYS A 81 12.31 -17.04 16.46
N ARG A 82 11.72 -16.32 15.51
CA ARG A 82 11.37 -14.90 15.64
C ARG A 82 10.21 -14.75 16.61
N LEU A 83 10.42 -14.00 17.70
CA LEU A 83 9.42 -13.77 18.74
C LEU A 83 8.53 -12.57 18.43
N GLY A 84 9.09 -11.53 17.83
CA GLY A 84 8.34 -10.34 17.43
C GLY A 84 9.17 -9.36 16.64
N ASP A 85 8.46 -8.46 15.97
CA ASP A 85 8.97 -7.22 15.40
C ASP A 85 8.28 -6.09 16.13
N PHE A 86 9.06 -5.12 16.59
CA PHE A 86 8.59 -4.00 17.39
C PHE A 86 8.90 -2.71 16.65
N ASP A 87 7.85 -1.95 16.37
CA ASP A 87 7.87 -0.69 15.68
C ASP A 87 6.69 0.12 16.22
N SER A 88 6.95 1.26 16.82
CA SER A 88 5.95 2.18 17.36
C SER A 88 5.62 3.24 16.32
N PRO A 89 4.38 3.75 16.24
CA PRO A 89 3.98 4.74 15.24
C PRO A 89 4.51 6.15 15.58
N ASN A 90 5.81 6.26 15.86
CA ASN A 90 6.51 7.49 16.24
C ASN A 90 7.48 8.00 15.15
N GLY A 91 7.59 7.27 14.02
CA GLY A 91 8.52 7.57 12.93
C GLY A 91 9.97 7.57 13.42
N GLY A 92 10.85 8.36 12.80
CA GLY A 92 12.29 8.38 13.11
C GLY A 92 12.68 8.98 14.47
N GLU A 93 11.77 9.25 15.38
CA GLU A 93 12.03 9.89 16.67
C GLU A 93 11.23 9.24 17.81
N GLY A 94 11.91 8.82 18.86
CA GLY A 94 11.27 8.30 20.07
C GLY A 94 11.63 6.86 20.41
N PRO A 95 10.97 6.26 21.42
CA PRO A 95 11.31 4.94 21.92
C PRO A 95 10.57 3.81 21.23
N GLU A 96 11.30 2.78 20.82
CA GLU A 96 10.78 1.43 20.57
C GLU A 96 10.82 0.62 21.86
N ASN A 97 9.67 0.40 22.46
CA ASN A 97 9.56 -0.37 23.69
C ASN A 97 9.39 -1.86 23.38
N VAL A 98 10.29 -2.68 23.86
CA VAL A 98 10.28 -4.12 23.62
C VAL A 98 10.14 -4.84 24.93
N SER A 99 9.18 -5.77 25.01
CA SER A 99 9.03 -6.70 26.13
C SER A 99 8.76 -8.12 25.62
N ILE A 100 9.45 -9.09 26.20
CA ILE A 100 9.31 -10.51 25.86
C ILE A 100 9.35 -11.37 27.12
N VAL A 101 8.79 -12.59 27.01
CA VAL A 101 8.95 -13.65 27.99
C VAL A 101 9.81 -14.76 27.40
N ALA A 102 10.91 -15.09 28.07
CA ALA A 102 11.77 -16.18 27.69
C ALA A 102 11.19 -17.50 28.22
N ILE A 103 10.34 -18.17 27.44
CA ILE A 103 9.77 -19.47 27.83
C ILE A 103 10.87 -20.52 28.03
N LYS A 104 11.96 -20.43 27.26
CA LYS A 104 13.18 -21.26 27.40
C LYS A 104 14.39 -20.37 27.50
N GLY A 105 15.24 -20.63 28.46
CA GLY A 105 16.50 -19.92 28.62
C GLY A 105 17.46 -20.16 27.47
N GLY A 106 18.42 -19.26 27.35
CA GLY A 106 19.44 -19.31 26.31
C GLY A 106 19.87 -17.92 25.84
N GLU A 107 20.58 -17.87 24.74
CA GLU A 107 21.05 -16.64 24.14
C GLU A 107 20.04 -16.13 23.12
N TYR A 108 19.38 -15.02 23.43
CA TYR A 108 18.44 -14.33 22.57
C TYR A 108 19.19 -13.32 21.71
N ARG A 109 18.79 -13.19 20.43
CA ARG A 109 19.38 -12.23 19.51
C ARG A 109 18.38 -11.12 19.21
N ILE A 110 18.84 -9.87 19.32
CA ILE A 110 18.09 -8.66 19.03
C ILE A 110 18.72 -8.04 17.78
N VAL A 111 17.92 -7.82 16.76
CA VAL A 111 18.34 -7.19 15.49
C VAL A 111 17.64 -5.87 15.34
N VAL A 112 18.41 -4.79 15.21
CA VAL A 112 17.93 -3.44 14.95
C VAL A 112 18.25 -3.12 13.49
N SER A 113 17.25 -2.71 12.74
CA SER A 113 17.38 -2.35 11.32
C SER A 113 16.41 -1.22 10.97
N PRO A 114 16.65 -0.42 9.91
CA PRO A 114 15.66 0.51 9.41
C PRO A 114 14.35 -0.18 9.05
N LEU A 115 13.23 0.47 9.33
CA LEU A 115 11.89 -0.02 8.98
C LEU A 115 11.73 -0.08 7.46
N ASP A 116 12.13 0.98 6.76
CA ASP A 116 12.21 1.03 5.30
C ASP A 116 13.66 1.20 4.85
N PRO A 117 14.30 0.13 4.34
CA PRO A 117 15.66 0.21 3.81
C PRO A 117 15.81 1.15 2.61
N ASN A 118 14.70 1.50 1.94
CA ASN A 118 14.68 2.40 0.78
C ASN A 118 14.27 3.83 1.15
N SER A 119 14.09 4.12 2.44
CA SER A 119 13.74 5.48 2.88
C SER A 119 14.86 6.47 2.52
N VAL A 120 14.47 7.69 2.20
CA VAL A 120 15.39 8.81 1.88
C VAL A 120 16.15 9.29 3.12
N GLU A 121 15.90 8.68 4.27
CA GLU A 121 16.50 9.04 5.55
C GLU A 121 18.00 8.80 5.52
N LYS A 122 18.74 9.81 5.99
CA LYS A 122 20.18 9.73 6.22
C LYS A 122 20.43 8.81 7.42
N SER A 123 21.67 8.32 7.58
CA SER A 123 22.08 7.61 8.79
C SER A 123 21.56 8.31 10.05
N GLY A 124 20.92 7.54 10.93
CA GLY A 124 20.42 8.00 12.20
C GLY A 124 21.25 7.45 13.37
N ARG A 125 20.85 7.82 14.58
CA ARG A 125 21.43 7.31 15.83
C ARG A 125 20.35 6.63 16.65
N TYR A 126 20.76 5.69 17.46
CA TYR A 126 19.87 5.11 18.47
C TYR A 126 20.65 4.72 19.73
N GLU A 127 19.93 4.66 20.83
CA GLU A 127 20.39 4.11 22.11
C GLU A 127 19.57 2.86 22.42
N ILE A 128 20.22 1.72 22.67
CA ILE A 128 19.56 0.52 23.18
C ILE A 128 19.92 0.32 24.65
N LYS A 129 18.89 0.11 25.49
CA LYS A 129 19.06 -0.03 26.95
C LYS A 129 18.12 -1.08 27.51
N THR A 130 18.67 -2.04 28.26
CA THR A 130 17.88 -2.97 29.04
C THR A 130 17.32 -2.26 30.28
N LEU A 131 15.99 -2.31 30.43
CA LEU A 131 15.28 -1.68 31.53
C LEU A 131 15.07 -2.66 32.69
N GLU A 132 14.62 -3.88 32.38
CA GLU A 132 14.25 -4.85 33.40
C GLU A 132 14.54 -6.28 32.91
N ILE A 133 15.11 -7.11 33.81
CA ILE A 133 15.16 -8.58 33.72
C ILE A 133 14.71 -9.11 35.07
N ARG A 134 13.66 -9.92 35.07
CA ARG A 134 13.09 -10.53 36.26
C ARG A 134 12.42 -11.87 35.93
N GLU A 135 12.01 -12.61 36.94
CA GLU A 135 11.08 -13.71 36.74
C GLU A 135 9.75 -13.20 36.15
N ALA A 136 9.23 -13.92 35.19
CA ALA A 136 7.93 -13.57 34.60
C ALA A 136 6.81 -13.93 35.58
N THR A 137 5.77 -13.11 35.62
CA THR A 137 4.57 -13.41 36.39
C THR A 137 3.83 -14.62 35.79
N GLU A 138 2.98 -15.28 36.56
CA GLU A 138 2.13 -16.38 36.06
C GLU A 138 1.27 -15.93 34.84
N GLN A 139 0.81 -14.69 34.87
CA GLN A 139 0.00 -14.14 33.78
C GLN A 139 0.83 -13.94 32.51
N GLU A 140 2.04 -13.40 32.61
CA GLU A 140 2.96 -13.20 31.46
C GLU A 140 3.40 -14.56 30.89
N LEU A 141 3.69 -15.53 31.72
CA LEU A 141 4.00 -16.91 31.30
C LEU A 141 2.82 -17.55 30.57
N LYS A 142 1.62 -17.37 31.08
CA LYS A 142 0.41 -17.88 30.45
C LYS A 142 0.24 -17.29 29.06
N VAL A 143 0.37 -15.96 28.93
CA VAL A 143 0.26 -15.27 27.62
C VAL A 143 1.30 -15.80 26.64
N GLY A 144 2.56 -15.95 27.04
CA GLY A 144 3.62 -16.49 26.17
C GLY A 144 3.37 -17.94 25.74
N LYS A 145 2.89 -18.79 26.67
CA LYS A 145 2.54 -20.19 26.36
C LYS A 145 1.32 -20.29 25.45
N ASP A 146 0.30 -19.47 25.68
CA ASP A 146 -0.90 -19.40 24.84
C ASP A 146 -0.57 -18.91 23.42
N GLU A 147 0.39 -18.00 23.26
CA GLU A 147 0.89 -17.55 21.96
C GLU A 147 1.62 -18.66 21.20
N ASP A 148 2.48 -19.41 21.87
CA ASP A 148 3.19 -20.55 21.28
C ASP A 148 2.23 -21.68 20.86
N ASP A 149 1.23 -22.01 21.69
CA ASP A 149 0.18 -22.99 21.39
C ASP A 149 -0.67 -22.53 20.19
N ARG A 150 -1.10 -21.27 20.19
CA ARG A 150 -1.85 -20.67 19.07
C ARG A 150 -1.06 -20.72 17.77
N LYS A 151 0.23 -20.40 17.78
CA LYS A 151 1.09 -20.48 16.60
C LYS A 151 1.24 -21.93 16.12
N ALA A 152 1.43 -22.89 17.01
CA ALA A 152 1.49 -24.30 16.64
C ALA A 152 0.18 -24.80 15.99
N LYS A 153 -0.97 -24.43 16.58
CA LYS A 153 -2.31 -24.72 16.01
C LYS A 153 -2.50 -24.04 14.66
N GLY A 154 -2.05 -22.79 14.50
CA GLY A 154 -2.08 -22.05 13.25
C GLY A 154 -1.28 -22.76 12.14
N LEU A 155 -0.08 -23.26 12.45
CA LEU A 155 0.73 -24.00 11.49
C LEU A 155 0.07 -25.33 11.08
N ALA A 156 -0.52 -26.05 12.04
CA ALA A 156 -1.27 -27.27 11.74
C ALA A 156 -2.49 -26.99 10.82
N LEU A 157 -3.20 -25.89 11.09
CA LEU A 157 -4.32 -25.46 10.25
C LEU A 157 -3.85 -25.02 8.85
N LEU A 158 -2.66 -24.40 8.74
CA LEU A 158 -2.08 -24.06 7.42
C LEU A 158 -1.75 -25.30 6.61
N ASP A 159 -1.23 -26.35 7.23
CA ASP A 159 -1.01 -27.64 6.55
C ASP A 159 -2.34 -28.28 6.10
N GLU A 160 -3.40 -28.20 6.92
CA GLU A 160 -4.75 -28.63 6.54
C GLU A 160 -5.25 -27.86 5.31
N ILE A 161 -5.11 -26.54 5.28
CA ILE A 161 -5.48 -25.69 4.12
C ILE A 161 -4.72 -26.12 2.86
N VAL A 162 -3.40 -26.21 2.95
CA VAL A 162 -2.56 -26.58 1.78
C VAL A 162 -2.92 -27.95 1.23
N ASN A 163 -3.24 -28.91 2.09
CA ASN A 163 -3.67 -30.24 1.68
C ASN A 163 -5.07 -30.25 1.04
N SER A 164 -5.93 -29.28 1.37
CA SER A 164 -7.29 -29.12 0.82
C SER A 164 -7.32 -28.37 -0.51
N ILE A 165 -6.23 -27.70 -0.92
CA ILE A 165 -6.17 -26.93 -2.18
C ILE A 165 -6.61 -27.73 -3.42
N PRO A 166 -6.22 -29.01 -3.60
CA PRO A 166 -6.64 -29.81 -4.77
C PRO A 166 -8.15 -30.04 -4.85
N GLU A 167 -8.89 -29.93 -3.76
CA GLU A 167 -10.35 -30.14 -3.70
C GLU A 167 -11.13 -28.91 -4.19
N ILE A 168 -10.47 -27.74 -4.29
CA ILE A 168 -11.07 -26.50 -4.76
C ILE A 168 -11.27 -26.59 -6.27
N ARG A 169 -12.53 -26.46 -6.72
CA ARG A 169 -12.90 -26.60 -8.14
C ARG A 169 -12.63 -25.34 -8.93
N GLN A 170 -13.01 -24.18 -8.38
CA GLN A 170 -12.78 -22.89 -9.06
C GLN A 170 -11.29 -22.55 -9.13
N PRO A 171 -10.73 -22.37 -10.34
CA PRO A 171 -9.33 -21.99 -10.51
C PRO A 171 -8.98 -20.68 -9.81
N GLN A 172 -9.92 -19.72 -9.79
CA GLN A 172 -9.72 -18.42 -9.15
C GLN A 172 -9.56 -18.55 -7.63
N THR A 173 -10.44 -19.29 -6.97
CA THR A 173 -10.36 -19.55 -5.53
C THR A 173 -9.11 -20.34 -5.19
N ARG A 174 -8.82 -21.41 -5.95
CA ARG A 174 -7.63 -22.25 -5.76
C ARG A 174 -6.33 -21.45 -5.86
N THR A 175 -6.20 -20.63 -6.88
CA THR A 175 -5.03 -19.78 -7.11
C THR A 175 -4.82 -18.79 -5.96
N ARG A 176 -5.87 -18.15 -5.49
CA ARG A 176 -5.80 -17.20 -4.40
C ARG A 176 -5.43 -17.86 -3.07
N VAL A 177 -6.00 -19.02 -2.77
CA VAL A 177 -5.63 -19.81 -1.58
C VAL A 177 -4.15 -20.22 -1.64
N LYS A 178 -3.64 -20.61 -2.83
CA LYS A 178 -2.21 -20.90 -3.02
C LYS A 178 -1.33 -19.68 -2.69
N LEU A 179 -1.64 -18.50 -3.23
CA LEU A 179 -0.86 -17.28 -3.00
C LEU A 179 -0.87 -16.86 -1.53
N GLN A 180 -2.04 -16.87 -0.89
CA GLN A 180 -2.16 -16.53 0.52
C GLN A 180 -1.43 -17.54 1.42
N SER A 181 -1.56 -18.84 1.14
CA SER A 181 -0.83 -19.89 1.85
C SER A 181 0.69 -19.76 1.67
N ALA A 182 1.15 -19.43 0.45
CA ALA A 182 2.56 -19.20 0.18
C ALA A 182 3.12 -18.03 0.98
N ASN A 183 2.35 -16.95 1.11
CA ASN A 183 2.72 -15.79 1.93
C ASN A 183 2.95 -16.16 3.40
N LEU A 184 2.07 -17.00 3.96
CA LEU A 184 2.18 -17.47 5.34
C LEU A 184 3.31 -18.48 5.52
N LEU A 185 3.59 -19.31 4.52
CA LEU A 185 4.64 -20.33 4.54
C LEU A 185 6.05 -19.75 4.36
N TRP A 186 6.20 -18.56 3.82
CA TRP A 186 7.51 -18.07 3.37
C TRP A 186 8.60 -18.10 4.44
N THR A 187 8.29 -17.71 5.66
CA THR A 187 9.23 -17.71 6.79
C THR A 187 9.42 -19.10 7.42
N ILE A 188 8.67 -20.12 6.97
CA ILE A 188 8.61 -21.45 7.55
C ILE A 188 9.21 -22.48 6.59
N ASP A 189 8.76 -22.44 5.32
CA ASP A 189 9.19 -23.30 4.24
C ASP A 189 9.19 -22.52 2.91
N GLU A 190 10.28 -21.82 2.66
CA GLU A 190 10.47 -20.99 1.46
C GLU A 190 10.31 -21.77 0.16
N LYS A 191 10.78 -23.02 0.12
CA LYS A 191 10.69 -23.86 -1.10
C LYS A 191 9.24 -24.22 -1.40
N LYS A 192 8.45 -24.58 -0.39
CA LYS A 192 7.03 -24.87 -0.53
C LYS A 192 6.25 -23.62 -0.93
N ALA A 193 6.59 -22.48 -0.35
CA ALA A 193 6.00 -21.18 -0.67
C ALA A 193 6.27 -20.78 -2.14
N ALA A 194 7.53 -20.80 -2.59
CA ALA A 194 7.90 -20.47 -3.97
C ALA A 194 7.22 -21.41 -4.99
N LYS A 195 7.10 -22.69 -4.66
CA LYS A 195 6.38 -23.67 -5.48
C LYS A 195 4.89 -23.31 -5.61
N LEU A 196 4.21 -22.96 -4.52
CA LEU A 196 2.80 -22.55 -4.54
C LEU A 196 2.57 -21.28 -5.36
N ILE A 197 3.50 -20.30 -5.28
CA ILE A 197 3.45 -19.09 -6.13
C ILE A 197 3.55 -19.46 -7.61
N SER A 198 4.52 -20.29 -7.99
CA SER A 198 4.70 -20.71 -9.38
C SER A 198 3.50 -21.50 -9.91
N GLU A 199 2.96 -22.41 -9.09
CA GLU A 199 1.77 -23.18 -9.43
C GLU A 199 0.53 -22.29 -9.61
N SER A 200 0.39 -21.22 -8.82
CA SER A 200 -0.74 -20.30 -8.92
C SER A 200 -0.78 -19.59 -10.29
N VAL A 201 0.38 -19.14 -10.78
CA VAL A 201 0.49 -18.51 -12.10
C VAL A 201 0.20 -19.54 -13.22
N THR A 202 0.68 -20.78 -13.04
CA THR A 202 0.40 -21.88 -13.98
C THR A 202 -1.08 -22.21 -14.05
N ASP A 203 -1.77 -22.27 -12.90
CA ASP A 203 -3.22 -22.54 -12.85
C ASP A 203 -4.01 -21.42 -13.54
N ALA A 204 -3.66 -20.16 -13.28
CA ALA A 204 -4.31 -19.01 -13.91
C ALA A 204 -4.15 -19.02 -15.43
N ARG A 205 -2.93 -19.33 -15.90
CA ARG A 205 -2.66 -19.47 -17.34
C ARG A 205 -3.44 -20.63 -17.97
N ASN A 206 -3.47 -21.78 -17.33
CA ASN A 206 -4.18 -22.97 -17.83
C ASN A 206 -5.69 -22.72 -17.92
N TYR A 207 -6.25 -21.95 -16.97
CA TYR A 207 -7.65 -21.55 -17.01
C TYR A 207 -7.97 -20.76 -18.28
N VAL A 208 -7.18 -19.74 -18.60
CA VAL A 208 -7.37 -18.93 -19.83
C VAL A 208 -7.20 -19.78 -21.09
N LEU A 209 -6.20 -20.68 -21.11
CA LEU A 209 -5.97 -21.57 -22.28
C LEU A 209 -7.10 -22.57 -22.48
N GLY A 210 -7.89 -22.90 -21.47
CA GLY A 210 -9.07 -23.76 -21.55
C GLY A 210 -10.31 -23.04 -22.09
N LEU A 211 -10.31 -21.73 -22.22
CA LEU A 211 -11.42 -20.94 -22.76
C LEU A 211 -11.23 -20.67 -24.25
N LYS A 212 -12.35 -20.48 -24.94
CA LYS A 212 -12.33 -20.01 -26.32
C LYS A 212 -12.40 -18.48 -26.35
N PRO A 213 -11.76 -17.82 -27.32
CA PRO A 213 -11.82 -16.36 -27.44
C PRO A 213 -13.26 -15.80 -27.64
N GLU A 214 -14.18 -16.62 -28.09
CA GLU A 214 -15.58 -16.25 -28.29
C GLU A 214 -16.45 -16.38 -27.01
N ASP A 215 -15.90 -16.97 -25.95
CA ASP A 215 -16.61 -17.11 -24.68
C ASP A 215 -16.75 -15.73 -24.01
N ILE A 216 -17.94 -15.41 -23.52
CA ILE A 216 -18.27 -14.10 -22.88
C ILE A 216 -17.32 -13.80 -21.70
N SER A 217 -16.84 -14.83 -21.02
CA SER A 217 -15.93 -14.70 -19.87
C SER A 217 -14.44 -14.68 -20.24
N TYR A 218 -14.09 -14.72 -21.52
CA TYR A 218 -12.69 -14.84 -21.95
C TYR A 218 -11.86 -13.62 -21.55
N ASP A 219 -12.34 -12.42 -21.83
CA ASP A 219 -11.63 -11.18 -21.53
C ASP A 219 -11.47 -10.97 -20.01
N ASP A 220 -12.52 -11.26 -19.25
CA ASP A 220 -12.48 -11.22 -17.78
C ASP A 220 -11.47 -12.23 -17.21
N ALA A 221 -11.41 -13.42 -17.80
CA ALA A 221 -10.45 -14.45 -17.39
C ALA A 221 -9.01 -14.07 -17.73
N VAL A 222 -8.78 -13.41 -18.88
CA VAL A 222 -7.45 -12.90 -19.27
C VAL A 222 -7.01 -11.81 -18.29
N GLN A 223 -7.88 -10.85 -17.99
CA GLN A 223 -7.58 -9.79 -17.03
C GLN A 223 -7.29 -10.35 -15.63
N TRP A 224 -8.11 -11.29 -15.18
CA TRP A 224 -7.89 -11.96 -13.91
C TRP A 224 -6.54 -12.70 -13.87
N ALA A 225 -6.18 -13.44 -14.92
CA ALA A 225 -4.90 -14.15 -14.97
C ALA A 225 -3.70 -13.20 -14.97
N GLN A 226 -3.81 -12.06 -15.64
CA GLN A 226 -2.80 -11.00 -15.59
C GLN A 226 -2.67 -10.40 -14.18
N GLN A 227 -3.79 -10.15 -13.51
CA GLN A 227 -3.78 -9.66 -12.13
C GLN A 227 -3.13 -10.66 -11.16
N ILE A 228 -3.47 -11.94 -11.26
CA ILE A 228 -2.84 -13.01 -10.44
C ILE A 228 -1.34 -13.10 -10.70
N ARG A 229 -0.92 -13.02 -11.96
CA ARG A 229 0.49 -13.03 -12.33
C ARG A 229 1.23 -11.83 -11.72
N ALA A 230 0.65 -10.63 -11.80
CA ALA A 230 1.21 -9.43 -11.20
C ALA A 230 1.31 -9.56 -9.66
N GLU A 231 0.25 -10.05 -9.00
CA GLU A 231 0.23 -10.29 -7.55
C GLU A 231 1.29 -11.33 -7.13
N ALA A 232 1.44 -12.43 -7.89
CA ALA A 232 2.44 -13.46 -7.63
C ALA A 232 3.87 -12.90 -7.76
N VAL A 233 4.13 -12.13 -8.82
CA VAL A 233 5.42 -11.47 -9.06
C VAL A 233 5.73 -10.49 -7.94
N GLN A 234 4.79 -9.64 -7.55
CA GLN A 234 4.98 -8.68 -6.46
C GLN A 234 5.19 -9.38 -5.10
N THR A 235 4.44 -10.46 -4.82
CA THR A 235 4.61 -11.26 -3.61
C THR A 235 6.01 -11.85 -3.51
N LEU A 236 6.56 -12.31 -4.63
CA LEU A 236 7.91 -12.86 -4.69
C LEU A 236 8.98 -11.76 -4.65
N ALA A 237 8.72 -10.62 -5.28
CA ALA A 237 9.67 -9.51 -5.45
C ALA A 237 10.16 -8.92 -4.11
N VAL A 238 9.29 -8.80 -3.13
CA VAL A 238 9.65 -8.31 -1.77
C VAL A 238 10.74 -9.18 -1.12
N ARG A 239 10.80 -10.47 -1.50
CA ARG A 239 11.69 -11.47 -0.87
C ARG A 239 12.86 -11.84 -1.77
N ASP A 240 12.57 -12.18 -3.02
CA ASP A 240 13.52 -12.57 -4.04
C ASP A 240 13.18 -11.90 -5.38
N PRO A 241 13.67 -10.67 -5.61
CA PRO A 241 13.40 -9.91 -6.83
C PRO A 241 13.91 -10.59 -8.11
N GLU A 242 15.01 -11.37 -8.04
CA GLU A 242 15.54 -12.10 -9.20
C GLU A 242 14.65 -13.29 -9.58
N ALA A 243 14.14 -14.02 -8.58
CA ALA A 243 13.16 -15.06 -8.82
C ALA A 243 11.84 -14.47 -9.37
N ALA A 244 11.41 -13.31 -8.89
CA ALA A 244 10.26 -12.58 -9.39
C ALA A 244 10.45 -12.18 -10.87
N LEU A 245 11.62 -11.66 -11.24
CA LEU A 245 11.95 -11.32 -12.61
C LEU A 245 11.95 -12.57 -13.51
N THR A 246 12.50 -13.68 -13.01
CA THR A 246 12.48 -14.96 -13.71
C THR A 246 11.05 -15.45 -13.94
N LEU A 247 10.18 -15.38 -12.93
CA LEU A 247 8.77 -15.71 -13.04
C LEU A 247 8.06 -14.80 -14.05
N LEU A 248 8.27 -13.50 -13.99
CA LEU A 248 7.68 -12.53 -14.90
C LEU A 248 8.05 -12.85 -16.36
N ARG A 249 9.33 -13.07 -16.65
CA ARG A 249 9.83 -13.35 -18.01
C ARG A 249 9.39 -14.72 -18.53
N SER A 250 9.42 -15.75 -17.70
CA SER A 250 9.02 -17.12 -18.09
C SER A 250 7.51 -17.26 -18.35
N THR A 251 6.71 -16.35 -17.78
CA THR A 251 5.25 -16.35 -17.93
C THR A 251 4.74 -15.27 -18.88
N ARG A 252 5.65 -14.58 -19.59
CA ARG A 252 5.29 -13.56 -20.58
C ARG A 252 4.42 -14.19 -21.69
N ARG A 253 3.32 -13.50 -22.00
CA ARG A 253 2.45 -13.90 -23.11
C ARG A 253 3.15 -13.59 -24.44
N PRO A 254 3.12 -14.49 -25.44
CA PRO A 254 3.59 -14.17 -26.79
C PRO A 254 2.76 -13.01 -27.37
N ILE A 255 3.41 -11.98 -27.88
CA ILE A 255 2.76 -10.87 -28.56
C ILE A 255 2.11 -11.41 -29.85
N LYS A 256 0.82 -11.19 -30.03
CA LYS A 256 0.06 -11.52 -31.24
C LYS A 256 -0.63 -10.27 -31.76
N GLY A 257 0.10 -9.43 -32.53
CA GLY A 257 -0.46 -8.29 -33.24
C GLY A 257 -0.54 -6.97 -32.47
N GLU A 258 -1.05 -5.91 -33.13
CA GLU A 258 -1.09 -4.54 -32.59
C GLU A 258 -2.04 -4.34 -31.40
N THR A 259 -2.97 -5.25 -31.20
CA THR A 259 -3.92 -5.22 -30.06
C THR A 259 -3.25 -5.52 -28.71
N ASP A 260 -2.01 -6.03 -28.73
CA ASP A 260 -1.26 -6.40 -27.51
C ASP A 260 -0.35 -5.25 -26.97
N ALA A 261 -0.35 -4.07 -27.61
CA ALA A 261 0.47 -2.93 -27.18
C ALA A 261 0.26 -2.48 -25.72
N PRO A 262 -0.96 -2.45 -25.16
CA PRO A 262 -1.18 -2.19 -23.73
C PRO A 262 -0.52 -3.21 -22.81
N ASP A 263 -0.45 -4.48 -23.24
CA ASP A 263 0.17 -5.55 -22.45
C ASP A 263 1.69 -5.40 -22.41
N ILE A 264 2.32 -4.91 -23.50
CA ILE A 264 3.77 -4.66 -23.55
C ILE A 264 4.17 -3.58 -22.54
N GLU A 265 3.39 -2.51 -22.47
CA GLU A 265 3.67 -1.42 -21.53
C GLU A 265 3.49 -1.87 -20.08
N ALA A 266 2.44 -2.63 -19.78
CA ALA A 266 2.23 -3.20 -18.45
C ALA A 266 3.37 -4.15 -18.03
N GLU A 267 3.89 -4.97 -18.96
CA GLU A 267 5.05 -5.83 -18.73
C GLU A 267 6.30 -5.00 -18.40
N ARG A 268 6.56 -3.97 -19.20
CA ARG A 268 7.71 -3.08 -19.00
C ARG A 268 7.64 -2.36 -17.66
N GLN A 269 6.46 -1.88 -17.27
CA GLN A 269 6.24 -1.26 -15.95
C GLN A 269 6.52 -2.22 -14.81
N LEU A 270 6.09 -3.49 -14.93
CA LEU A 270 6.39 -4.52 -13.94
C LEU A 270 7.90 -4.82 -13.86
N GLU A 271 8.58 -4.97 -14.99
CA GLU A 271 10.06 -5.19 -15.00
C GLU A 271 10.81 -4.03 -14.34
N LEU A 272 10.43 -2.79 -14.63
CA LEU A 272 11.04 -1.60 -14.01
C LEU A 272 10.71 -1.47 -12.52
N SER A 273 9.50 -1.85 -12.11
CA SER A 273 9.14 -1.92 -10.68
C SER A 273 10.02 -2.93 -9.95
N LEU A 274 10.30 -4.10 -10.56
CA LEU A 274 11.25 -5.06 -10.03
C LEU A 274 12.67 -4.52 -10.03
N ALA A 275 13.09 -3.81 -11.08
CA ALA A 275 14.40 -3.18 -11.13
C ALA A 275 14.62 -2.21 -9.97
N SER A 276 13.59 -1.42 -9.61
CA SER A 276 13.68 -0.51 -8.48
C SER A 276 13.87 -1.25 -7.14
N GLN A 277 13.26 -2.43 -6.97
CA GLN A 277 13.43 -3.28 -5.77
C GLN A 277 14.77 -4.02 -5.77
N ILE A 278 15.25 -4.46 -6.96
CA ILE A 278 16.56 -5.09 -7.13
C ILE A 278 17.70 -4.11 -6.80
N ALA A 279 17.51 -2.80 -7.03
CA ALA A 279 18.51 -1.78 -6.83
C ALA A 279 19.15 -1.82 -5.44
N ALA A 280 18.39 -2.10 -4.39
CA ALA A 280 18.89 -2.20 -3.02
C ALA A 280 19.89 -3.35 -2.82
N LYS A 281 19.73 -4.47 -3.55
CA LYS A 281 20.57 -5.67 -3.41
C LYS A 281 21.63 -5.80 -4.51
N ASN A 282 21.29 -5.37 -5.71
CA ASN A 282 22.13 -5.48 -6.90
C ASN A 282 21.94 -4.25 -7.81
N PRO A 283 22.56 -3.11 -7.48
CA PRO A 283 22.41 -1.85 -8.24
C PRO A 283 22.81 -2.00 -9.73
N GLN A 284 23.84 -2.78 -10.01
CA GLN A 284 24.30 -3.02 -11.38
C GLN A 284 23.22 -3.70 -12.22
N ARG A 285 22.54 -4.70 -11.65
CA ARG A 285 21.46 -5.42 -12.33
C ARG A 285 20.25 -4.53 -12.57
N ALA A 286 19.90 -3.70 -11.59
CA ALA A 286 18.80 -2.72 -11.73
C ALA A 286 19.09 -1.71 -12.84
N PHE A 287 20.32 -1.23 -12.92
CA PHE A 287 20.77 -0.35 -13.99
C PHE A 287 20.65 -1.01 -15.37
N GLU A 288 21.14 -2.25 -15.54
CA GLU A 288 21.03 -3.01 -16.79
C GLU A 288 19.58 -3.18 -17.25
N LEU A 289 18.65 -3.47 -16.32
CA LEU A 289 17.22 -3.58 -16.61
C LEU A 289 16.61 -2.23 -17.05
N ALA A 290 17.03 -1.13 -16.41
CA ALA A 290 16.60 0.21 -16.79
C ALA A 290 17.13 0.60 -18.19
N GLU A 291 18.38 0.30 -18.51
CA GLU A 291 18.94 0.51 -19.85
C GLU A 291 18.25 -0.34 -20.92
N GLU A 292 17.97 -1.62 -20.60
CA GLU A 292 17.24 -2.52 -21.50
C GLU A 292 15.86 -1.95 -21.82
N SER A 293 15.12 -1.53 -20.78
CA SER A 293 13.81 -0.89 -20.94
C SER A 293 13.87 0.43 -21.71
N LEU A 294 14.92 1.23 -21.47
CA LEU A 294 15.08 2.52 -22.16
C LEU A 294 15.31 2.35 -23.68
N LYS A 295 15.89 1.24 -24.12
CA LYS A 295 16.05 0.95 -25.57
C LYS A 295 14.69 0.78 -26.25
N ASP A 296 13.73 0.18 -25.57
CA ASP A 296 12.38 -0.06 -26.09
C ASP A 296 11.47 1.17 -26.00
N GLY A 297 11.82 2.18 -25.22
CA GLY A 297 11.09 3.43 -25.10
C GLY A 297 11.16 4.07 -23.72
N PHE A 298 10.30 5.05 -23.50
CA PHE A 298 10.16 5.71 -22.21
C PHE A 298 9.06 5.05 -21.38
N SER A 299 9.26 4.99 -20.08
CA SER A 299 8.26 4.66 -19.07
C SER A 299 8.52 5.52 -17.84
N SER A 300 7.48 6.13 -17.27
CA SER A 300 7.60 6.95 -16.05
C SER A 300 8.18 6.20 -14.87
N THR A 301 8.05 4.86 -14.84
CA THR A 301 8.65 3.98 -13.84
C THR A 301 10.20 4.00 -13.85
N LEU A 302 10.85 4.45 -14.94
CA LEU A 302 12.29 4.69 -14.98
C LEU A 302 12.73 5.73 -13.95
N MET A 303 11.88 6.71 -13.63
CA MET A 303 12.19 7.68 -12.57
C MET A 303 12.24 7.03 -11.19
N GLN A 304 11.38 6.05 -10.92
CA GLN A 304 11.41 5.28 -9.67
C GLN A 304 12.70 4.47 -9.57
N THR A 305 13.08 3.77 -10.64
CA THR A 305 14.36 3.02 -10.69
C THR A 305 15.56 3.94 -10.52
N LEU A 306 15.55 5.12 -11.18
CA LEU A 306 16.58 6.14 -11.02
C LEU A 306 16.70 6.63 -9.57
N ASN A 307 15.59 6.85 -8.89
CA ASN A 307 15.58 7.26 -7.49
C ASN A 307 16.13 6.15 -6.58
N SER A 308 15.69 4.90 -6.78
CA SER A 308 16.19 3.75 -6.03
C SER A 308 17.70 3.54 -6.22
N LEU A 309 18.20 3.68 -7.46
CA LEU A 309 19.64 3.66 -7.74
C LEU A 309 20.37 4.82 -7.07
N GLY A 310 19.79 6.03 -7.09
CA GLY A 310 20.41 7.22 -6.47
C GLY A 310 20.64 7.07 -4.96
N ASN A 311 19.79 6.32 -4.28
CA ASN A 311 19.91 6.04 -2.85
C ASN A 311 21.04 5.05 -2.52
N VAL A 312 21.40 4.18 -3.46
CA VAL A 312 22.35 3.06 -3.24
C VAL A 312 23.66 3.23 -3.99
N ASN A 313 23.63 3.73 -5.22
CA ASN A 313 24.77 3.91 -6.09
C ASN A 313 24.60 5.16 -6.97
N SER A 314 25.14 6.27 -6.50
CA SER A 314 25.04 7.58 -7.17
C SER A 314 25.70 7.63 -8.56
N GLU A 315 26.73 6.81 -8.82
CA GLU A 315 27.44 6.77 -10.11
C GLU A 315 26.56 6.12 -11.19
N LEU A 316 25.94 4.97 -10.88
CA LEU A 316 25.01 4.30 -11.79
C LEU A 316 23.76 5.16 -12.03
N ALA A 317 23.27 5.82 -10.99
CA ALA A 317 22.15 6.75 -11.13
C ALA A 317 22.49 7.94 -12.02
N ALA A 318 23.67 8.53 -11.89
CA ALA A 318 24.13 9.62 -12.76
C ALA A 318 24.26 9.17 -14.22
N THR A 319 24.76 7.94 -14.44
CA THR A 319 24.86 7.34 -15.78
C THR A 319 23.47 7.16 -16.40
N LEU A 320 22.53 6.57 -15.67
CA LEU A 320 21.15 6.41 -16.14
C LEU A 320 20.46 7.76 -16.41
N ALA A 321 20.65 8.75 -15.54
CA ALA A 321 20.11 10.09 -15.73
C ALA A 321 20.67 10.77 -16.99
N LYS A 322 21.95 10.58 -17.28
CA LYS A 322 22.60 11.06 -18.49
C LYS A 322 22.02 10.40 -19.76
N ASP A 323 21.84 9.08 -19.74
CA ASP A 323 21.30 8.33 -20.88
C ASP A 323 19.83 8.70 -21.15
N LEU A 324 19.04 8.86 -20.07
CA LEU A 324 17.68 9.40 -20.15
C LEU A 324 17.67 10.78 -20.78
N THR A 325 18.54 11.69 -20.31
CA THR A 325 18.63 13.06 -20.82
C THR A 325 19.02 13.10 -22.29
N ALA A 326 20.02 12.32 -22.71
CA ALA A 326 20.45 12.24 -24.10
C ALA A 326 19.29 11.80 -25.02
N LYS A 327 18.53 10.76 -24.61
CA LYS A 327 17.41 10.26 -25.40
C LYS A 327 16.21 11.25 -25.40
N LEU A 328 15.99 11.98 -24.30
CA LEU A 328 14.92 12.99 -24.20
C LEU A 328 15.16 14.18 -25.12
N VAL A 329 16.40 14.67 -25.23
CA VAL A 329 16.76 15.81 -26.11
C VAL A 329 16.51 15.50 -27.58
N ASP A 330 16.58 14.22 -27.98
CA ASP A 330 16.29 13.77 -29.36
C ASP A 330 14.80 13.41 -29.55
N THR A 331 13.96 13.56 -28.53
CA THR A 331 12.55 13.12 -28.55
C THR A 331 11.61 14.33 -28.56
N LYS A 332 10.53 14.26 -29.34
CA LYS A 332 9.44 15.24 -29.29
C LYS A 332 8.60 15.05 -28.03
N LEU A 333 8.90 15.83 -26.98
CA LEU A 333 8.30 15.67 -25.66
C LEU A 333 6.78 15.81 -25.69
N LEU A 334 6.25 16.78 -26.46
CA LEU A 334 4.81 17.03 -26.55
C LEU A 334 4.04 15.93 -27.29
N GLN A 335 4.73 15.03 -27.99
CA GLN A 335 4.13 13.88 -28.68
C GLN A 335 4.30 12.57 -27.90
N ASN A 336 5.07 12.58 -26.78
CA ASN A 336 5.34 11.40 -25.97
C ASN A 336 5.12 11.71 -24.48
N PRO A 337 3.97 11.33 -23.92
CA PRO A 337 3.62 11.62 -22.54
C PRO A 337 4.61 11.08 -21.50
N GLU A 338 5.14 9.88 -21.73
CA GLU A 338 6.13 9.27 -20.84
C GLU A 338 7.46 10.03 -20.85
N ALA A 339 7.91 10.44 -22.06
CA ALA A 339 9.11 11.28 -22.20
C ALA A 339 8.92 12.65 -21.52
N LEU A 340 7.75 13.26 -21.67
CA LEU A 340 7.40 14.52 -21.02
C LEU A 340 7.45 14.38 -19.49
N ALA A 341 6.83 13.33 -18.93
CA ALA A 341 6.83 13.08 -17.49
C ALA A 341 8.25 12.90 -16.95
N ILE A 342 9.11 12.14 -17.65
CA ILE A 342 10.50 11.93 -17.27
C ILE A 342 11.30 13.24 -17.36
N ALA A 343 11.12 14.04 -18.42
CA ALA A 343 11.82 15.31 -18.57
C ALA A 343 11.50 16.27 -17.42
N VAL A 344 10.21 16.42 -17.06
CA VAL A 344 9.77 17.21 -15.91
C VAL A 344 10.34 16.66 -14.60
N GLY A 345 10.31 15.33 -14.39
CA GLY A 345 10.87 14.67 -13.22
C GLY A 345 12.38 14.89 -13.05
N LEU A 346 13.16 14.83 -14.15
CA LEU A 346 14.60 15.10 -14.12
C LEU A 346 14.92 16.56 -13.79
N ILE A 347 14.15 17.51 -14.36
CA ILE A 347 14.30 18.95 -14.06
C ILE A 347 14.04 19.18 -12.56
N GLN A 348 12.98 18.63 -12.03
CA GLN A 348 12.62 18.74 -10.61
C GLN A 348 13.67 18.11 -9.69
N ARG A 349 14.15 16.90 -10.04
CA ARG A 349 15.19 16.20 -9.30
C ARG A 349 16.49 17.01 -9.22
N GLN A 350 16.92 17.61 -10.33
CA GLN A 350 18.13 18.43 -10.38
C GLN A 350 18.03 19.67 -9.49
N LEU A 351 16.87 20.32 -9.47
CA LEU A 351 16.61 21.47 -8.59
C LEU A 351 16.63 21.08 -7.10
N ALA A 352 15.99 19.96 -6.76
CA ALA A 352 16.02 19.46 -5.38
C ALA A 352 17.45 19.15 -4.92
N ALA A 353 18.27 18.58 -5.82
CA ALA A 353 19.68 18.30 -5.60
C ALA A 353 20.49 19.57 -5.35
N SER A 354 20.28 20.61 -6.14
CA SER A 354 20.98 21.91 -6.01
C SER A 354 20.63 22.61 -4.69
N ASN A 355 19.41 22.47 -4.20
CA ASN A 355 18.96 23.09 -2.96
C ASN A 355 19.45 22.39 -1.68
N ASN A 356 19.73 21.08 -1.75
CA ASN A 356 20.13 20.27 -0.59
C ASN A 356 21.64 20.03 -0.46
N GLY A 357 22.48 20.69 -1.25
CA GLY A 357 23.94 20.72 -1.09
C GLY A 357 24.68 19.42 -1.40
N GLY A 358 24.08 18.48 -2.09
CA GLY A 358 24.74 17.24 -2.48
C GLY A 358 23.81 16.28 -3.20
N ALA A 359 23.92 16.18 -4.51
CA ALA A 359 23.03 15.35 -5.29
C ALA A 359 23.60 13.94 -5.47
N THR A 360 22.88 12.96 -4.96
CA THR A 360 23.04 11.58 -5.40
C THR A 360 22.44 11.43 -6.82
N GLY A 361 23.32 11.29 -7.85
CA GLY A 361 22.90 11.07 -9.23
C GLY A 361 22.37 12.30 -9.98
N ALA A 362 22.96 13.48 -9.75
CA ALA A 362 22.67 14.67 -10.52
C ALA A 362 23.23 14.53 -11.95
N ILE A 363 22.48 15.04 -12.94
CA ILE A 363 23.00 15.20 -14.31
C ILE A 363 24.00 16.36 -14.37
N SER A 364 24.90 16.31 -15.37
CA SER A 364 25.85 17.40 -15.57
C SER A 364 25.13 18.71 -15.88
N GLU A 365 25.73 19.85 -15.52
CA GLU A 365 25.17 21.18 -15.85
C GLU A 365 24.94 21.34 -17.35
N GLN A 366 25.78 20.73 -18.17
CA GLN A 366 25.66 20.75 -19.63
C GLN A 366 24.40 19.97 -20.09
N ASP A 367 24.21 18.75 -19.58
CA ASP A 367 23.07 17.91 -19.93
C ASP A 367 21.76 18.51 -19.40
N TYR A 368 21.78 19.08 -18.20
CA TYR A 368 20.65 19.79 -17.63
C TYR A 368 20.25 21.01 -18.46
N THR A 369 21.23 21.79 -18.87
CA THR A 369 20.99 22.97 -19.75
C THR A 369 20.39 22.54 -21.07
N ALA A 370 20.91 21.48 -21.69
CA ALA A 370 20.36 20.94 -22.94
C ALA A 370 18.91 20.47 -22.79
N LEU A 371 18.59 19.77 -21.70
CA LEU A 371 17.23 19.30 -21.38
C LEU A 371 16.25 20.47 -21.22
N VAL A 372 16.63 21.49 -20.43
CA VAL A 372 15.76 22.66 -20.20
C VAL A 372 15.59 23.47 -21.50
N GLN A 373 16.65 23.65 -22.29
CA GLN A 373 16.55 24.35 -23.58
C GLN A 373 15.66 23.60 -24.56
N HIS A 374 15.78 22.27 -24.63
CA HIS A 374 14.91 21.45 -25.44
C HIS A 374 13.44 21.54 -25.00
N ALA A 375 13.16 21.41 -23.69
CA ALA A 375 11.83 21.56 -23.13
C ALA A 375 11.21 22.93 -23.40
N LEU A 376 12.00 24.02 -23.26
CA LEU A 376 11.56 25.39 -23.62
C LEU A 376 11.26 25.52 -25.12
N SER A 377 12.13 24.96 -25.96
CA SER A 377 11.93 25.00 -27.45
C SER A 377 10.64 24.29 -27.83
N GLU A 378 10.36 23.13 -27.30
CA GLU A 378 9.13 22.37 -27.53
C GLU A 378 7.89 23.12 -27.00
N ALA A 379 7.94 23.66 -25.78
CA ALA A 379 6.84 24.34 -25.14
C ALA A 379 6.47 25.68 -25.82
N LEU A 380 7.47 26.37 -26.37
CA LEU A 380 7.30 27.69 -27.05
C LEU A 380 7.14 27.57 -28.58
N SER A 381 7.19 26.35 -29.14
CA SER A 381 7.04 26.13 -30.58
C SER A 381 5.69 26.65 -31.13
N PRO A 382 5.67 27.29 -32.33
CA PRO A 382 4.43 27.75 -32.95
C PRO A 382 3.47 26.59 -33.20
N ARG A 383 2.21 26.75 -32.80
CA ARG A 383 1.17 25.71 -32.99
C ARG A 383 0.61 25.78 -34.41
N PRO A 384 0.32 24.64 -35.04
CA PRO A 384 -0.49 24.64 -36.24
C PRO A 384 -1.90 25.18 -35.91
N THR A 385 -2.31 26.22 -36.58
CA THR A 385 -3.55 26.99 -36.35
C THR A 385 -4.83 26.25 -36.77
N ASN A 386 -4.77 24.96 -37.14
CA ASN A 386 -5.90 24.17 -37.64
C ASN A 386 -6.08 22.84 -36.90
N GLN A 387 -6.45 22.90 -35.62
CA GLN A 387 -7.20 21.82 -34.98
C GLN A 387 -8.45 22.44 -34.34
N THR A 388 -9.52 22.54 -35.11
CA THR A 388 -10.87 22.65 -34.56
C THR A 388 -11.14 21.41 -33.76
N VAL A 389 -11.18 21.56 -32.45
CA VAL A 389 -11.66 20.52 -31.52
C VAL A 389 -13.11 20.22 -31.89
N GLY A 390 -13.39 19.01 -32.36
CA GLY A 390 -14.74 18.53 -32.58
C GLY A 390 -15.54 18.59 -31.29
N ASP A 391 -16.72 19.13 -31.40
CA ASP A 391 -17.71 19.40 -30.36
C ASP A 391 -18.35 18.09 -29.85
N ASN A 392 -17.55 17.18 -29.29
CA ASN A 392 -18.04 16.01 -28.57
C ASN A 392 -17.44 16.01 -27.18
N GLY A 393 -18.18 16.65 -26.26
CA GLY A 393 -17.86 16.77 -24.85
C GLY A 393 -17.77 15.45 -24.16
N THR A 394 -16.56 14.92 -24.05
CA THR A 394 -16.18 13.97 -23.01
C THR A 394 -15.14 14.64 -22.12
N SER A 395 -15.64 15.20 -21.03
CA SER A 395 -14.82 15.69 -19.91
C SER A 395 -14.07 14.52 -19.31
N THR A 396 -12.77 14.41 -19.58
CA THR A 396 -11.88 13.51 -18.87
C THR A 396 -11.26 14.27 -17.70
N ASN A 397 -11.50 13.75 -16.49
CA ASN A 397 -10.98 14.26 -15.24
C ASN A 397 -9.45 14.37 -15.27
N LEU A 398 -8.93 15.59 -15.28
CA LEU A 398 -7.51 15.96 -15.22
C LEU A 398 -6.87 15.80 -13.83
N ASN A 399 -7.57 15.24 -12.87
CA ASN A 399 -7.11 15.13 -11.48
C ASN A 399 -6.09 14.01 -11.22
N VAL A 400 -5.52 13.35 -12.23
CA VAL A 400 -4.64 12.17 -12.04
C VAL A 400 -3.15 12.49 -12.20
N LEU A 401 -2.74 13.68 -12.63
CA LEU A 401 -1.37 13.91 -13.04
C LEU A 401 -0.42 14.45 -11.96
N TYR A 402 -0.91 15.09 -10.92
CA TYR A 402 -0.06 15.62 -9.86
C TYR A 402 -0.74 15.54 -8.50
N ASP A 403 -0.57 14.42 -7.79
CA ASP A 403 -0.69 14.44 -6.33
C ASP A 403 0.67 14.87 -5.76
N VAL A 404 0.94 16.17 -5.87
CA VAL A 404 2.09 16.81 -5.24
C VAL A 404 1.68 17.15 -3.81
N ARG A 405 1.83 16.24 -2.88
CA ARG A 405 1.78 16.56 -1.46
C ARG A 405 3.11 17.14 -1.03
N MET A 406 3.20 18.46 -1.10
CA MET A 406 4.22 19.22 -0.39
C MET A 406 3.80 19.30 1.08
N VAL A 407 4.14 18.29 1.88
CA VAL A 407 4.13 18.40 3.33
C VAL A 407 5.58 18.35 3.77
N ASN A 408 6.11 19.51 4.15
CA ASN A 408 7.41 19.68 4.81
C ASN A 408 8.57 18.85 4.20
N GLY A 409 8.73 18.96 2.88
CA GLY A 409 10.00 18.64 2.24
C GLY A 409 10.15 17.21 1.71
N GLN A 410 9.12 16.36 1.55
CA GLN A 410 9.34 15.06 0.92
C GLN A 410 8.12 14.38 0.35
N GLU A 411 8.38 13.70 -0.74
CA GLU A 411 7.69 12.74 -1.60
C GLU A 411 6.75 13.28 -2.67
N VAL A 412 7.22 13.14 -3.91
CA VAL A 412 6.42 13.22 -5.13
C VAL A 412 6.17 11.80 -5.61
N SER A 413 4.97 11.26 -5.35
CA SER A 413 4.55 10.00 -5.94
C SER A 413 3.84 10.26 -7.28
N PHE A 414 4.39 9.73 -8.38
CA PHE A 414 3.74 9.72 -9.68
C PHE A 414 2.84 8.49 -9.80
N GLN A 415 1.51 8.66 -9.86
CA GLN A 415 0.61 7.60 -10.31
C GLN A 415 0.39 7.73 -11.81
N SER A 416 0.95 6.78 -12.58
CA SER A 416 0.70 6.65 -14.00
C SER A 416 -0.73 6.13 -14.23
N GLY A 417 -1.64 7.01 -14.63
CA GLY A 417 -2.98 6.63 -15.08
C GLY A 417 -2.97 6.25 -16.57
N LYS A 418 -3.56 5.10 -16.91
CA LYS A 418 -3.64 4.52 -18.27
C LYS A 418 -4.37 5.37 -19.36
N ASN A 419 -4.78 6.59 -19.07
CA ASN A 419 -5.53 7.43 -20.01
C ASN A 419 -4.95 8.84 -20.11
N PHE A 420 -3.66 8.95 -20.45
CA PHE A 420 -3.14 10.21 -20.94
C PHE A 420 -3.55 10.37 -22.42
N MET A 421 -4.73 10.90 -22.67
CA MET A 421 -5.02 11.42 -23.98
C MET A 421 -4.07 12.59 -24.24
N MET A 422 -3.28 12.52 -25.31
CA MET A 422 -2.50 13.61 -25.87
C MET A 422 -3.46 14.72 -26.28
N THR A 423 -3.83 15.55 -25.31
CA THR A 423 -4.73 16.68 -25.53
C THR A 423 -3.91 17.93 -25.83
N ALA A 424 -4.55 18.92 -26.39
CA ALA A 424 -4.03 20.27 -26.60
C ALA A 424 -3.41 20.95 -25.35
N GLN A 425 -3.40 20.28 -24.21
CA GLN A 425 -2.93 20.76 -22.91
C GLN A 425 -1.48 20.39 -22.58
N ALA A 426 -0.83 19.46 -23.31
CA ALA A 426 0.56 19.09 -23.04
C ALA A 426 1.53 20.29 -23.06
N PRO A 427 1.43 21.26 -23.98
CA PRO A 427 2.26 22.47 -23.96
C PRO A 427 1.99 23.36 -22.75
N GLU A 428 0.74 23.50 -22.32
CA GLU A 428 0.37 24.27 -21.13
C GLU A 428 0.96 23.66 -19.87
N MET A 429 0.88 22.34 -19.74
CA MET A 429 1.45 21.59 -18.63
C MET A 429 2.98 21.76 -18.56
N LEU A 430 3.66 21.66 -19.69
CA LEU A 430 5.11 21.85 -19.75
C LEU A 430 5.49 23.28 -19.40
N LEU A 431 4.77 24.30 -19.92
CA LEU A 431 4.99 25.71 -19.60
C LEU A 431 4.73 25.99 -18.10
N MET A 432 3.67 25.41 -17.52
CA MET A 432 3.39 25.55 -16.11
C MET A 432 4.49 24.92 -15.25
N ALA A 433 4.95 23.70 -15.60
CA ALA A 433 6.02 23.02 -14.90
C ALA A 433 7.33 23.83 -14.96
N LEU A 434 7.73 24.30 -16.15
CA LEU A 434 8.92 25.13 -16.32
C LEU A 434 8.84 26.43 -15.52
N LYS A 435 7.68 27.11 -15.53
CA LYS A 435 7.43 28.29 -14.72
C LYS A 435 7.49 28.01 -13.24
N GLN A 436 6.89 26.92 -12.78
CA GLN A 436 6.84 26.56 -11.36
C GLN A 436 8.21 26.19 -10.82
N PHE A 437 9.00 25.44 -11.58
CA PHE A 437 10.28 24.91 -11.12
C PHE A 437 11.43 25.89 -11.37
N LEU A 438 11.38 26.72 -12.41
CA LEU A 438 12.47 27.61 -12.83
C LEU A 438 12.10 29.09 -12.70
N VAL A 439 11.30 29.46 -11.71
CA VAL A 439 10.68 30.80 -11.52
C VAL A 439 11.62 31.98 -11.81
N ASN A 440 12.89 31.91 -11.39
CA ASN A 440 13.87 32.98 -11.51
C ASN A 440 15.03 32.67 -12.48
N ASP A 441 15.11 31.43 -12.99
CA ASP A 441 16.28 30.96 -13.73
C ASP A 441 16.02 30.70 -15.23
N LEU A 442 14.78 30.87 -15.73
CA LEU A 442 14.42 30.62 -17.11
C LEU A 442 15.33 31.37 -18.10
N ASP A 443 15.58 32.65 -17.84
CA ASP A 443 16.41 33.51 -18.71
C ASP A 443 17.91 33.16 -18.68
N ARG A 444 18.35 32.37 -17.70
CA ARG A 444 19.69 31.79 -17.63
C ARG A 444 19.91 30.76 -18.74
N PHE A 445 18.88 29.98 -19.05
CA PHE A 445 18.94 28.92 -20.06
C PHE A 445 18.68 29.45 -21.49
N VAL A 446 17.70 30.32 -21.62
CA VAL A 446 17.36 30.99 -22.90
C VAL A 446 16.95 32.42 -22.60
N PRO A 447 17.71 33.44 -23.03
CA PRO A 447 17.39 34.85 -22.81
C PRO A 447 15.98 35.21 -23.32
N GLY A 448 15.17 35.84 -22.47
CA GLY A 448 13.80 36.21 -22.78
C GLY A 448 12.75 35.12 -22.65
N SER A 449 13.13 33.91 -22.20
CA SER A 449 12.20 32.78 -22.06
C SER A 449 11.18 33.00 -20.94
N ALA A 450 11.52 33.68 -19.86
CA ALA A 450 10.57 33.99 -18.79
C ALA A 450 9.39 34.81 -19.28
N ALA A 451 9.65 35.88 -20.09
CA ALA A 451 8.61 36.68 -20.69
C ALA A 451 7.81 35.90 -21.76
N ALA A 452 8.48 35.02 -22.52
CA ALA A 452 7.83 34.17 -23.53
C ALA A 452 6.92 33.14 -22.88
N VAL A 453 7.32 32.48 -21.81
CA VAL A 453 6.50 31.53 -21.04
C VAL A 453 5.29 32.22 -20.47
N ASP A 454 5.46 33.42 -19.85
CA ASP A 454 4.35 34.19 -19.30
C ASP A 454 3.35 34.64 -20.37
N LYS A 455 3.85 35.08 -21.56
CA LYS A 455 3.03 35.46 -22.68
C LYS A 455 2.22 34.25 -23.18
N ASN A 456 2.85 33.11 -23.43
CA ASN A 456 2.19 31.92 -23.93
C ASN A 456 1.16 31.39 -22.94
N LEU A 457 1.46 31.37 -21.62
CA LEU A 457 0.48 31.01 -20.61
C LEU A 457 -0.70 31.96 -20.54
N LYS A 458 -0.50 33.28 -20.77
CA LYS A 458 -1.59 34.26 -20.86
C LYS A 458 -2.43 34.06 -22.12
N GLU A 459 -1.82 33.75 -23.24
CA GLU A 459 -2.51 33.47 -24.51
C GLU A 459 -3.33 32.18 -24.44
N LEU A 460 -2.78 31.13 -23.81
CA LEU A 460 -3.50 29.88 -23.54
C LEU A 460 -4.69 30.09 -22.61
N ASN A 461 -4.49 30.83 -21.53
CA ASN A 461 -5.55 31.20 -20.61
C ASN A 461 -6.55 32.21 -21.20
N GLY A 462 -6.12 33.04 -22.18
CA GLY A 462 -6.95 34.02 -22.88
C GLY A 462 -7.86 33.42 -23.95
N GLY A 463 -7.42 32.33 -24.62
CA GLY A 463 -8.19 31.59 -25.62
C GLY A 463 -9.29 30.70 -25.07
N HIS A 464 -9.19 30.28 -23.81
CA HIS A 464 -10.17 29.45 -23.09
C HIS A 464 -11.06 30.27 -22.14
N ASN A 465 -11.49 31.47 -22.58
CA ASN A 465 -12.35 32.34 -21.77
C ASN A 465 -13.79 31.82 -21.56
N SER A 466 -14.09 30.61 -21.95
CA SER A 466 -15.41 29.96 -21.81
C SER A 466 -15.40 28.54 -21.30
N GLY A 467 -14.32 28.07 -20.64
CA GLY A 467 -14.27 26.71 -20.07
C GLY A 467 -14.78 26.64 -18.62
N PRO A 468 -15.37 25.50 -18.20
CA PRO A 468 -15.90 25.28 -16.84
C PRO A 468 -14.89 25.53 -15.73
N SER A 469 -13.59 25.34 -15.98
CA SER A 469 -12.52 25.40 -14.99
C SER A 469 -12.24 26.81 -14.45
N LYS A 470 -12.31 27.84 -15.31
CA LYS A 470 -12.10 29.24 -14.86
C LYS A 470 -13.36 29.79 -14.19
N SER A 471 -14.52 29.35 -14.63
CA SER A 471 -15.79 29.60 -13.97
C SER A 471 -15.77 29.02 -12.56
N LEU A 472 -15.30 27.77 -12.39
CA LEU A 472 -15.23 27.08 -11.11
C LEU A 472 -14.35 27.86 -10.12
N LYS A 473 -13.11 28.22 -10.52
CA LYS A 473 -12.19 28.97 -9.66
C LYS A 473 -12.73 30.35 -9.29
N ASN A 474 -13.33 31.08 -10.22
CA ASN A 474 -13.94 32.38 -9.93
C ASN A 474 -15.11 32.24 -8.95
N PHE A 475 -15.92 31.20 -9.06
CA PHE A 475 -16.97 30.88 -8.10
C PHE A 475 -16.40 30.48 -6.74
N GLU A 476 -15.38 29.61 -6.71
CA GLU A 476 -14.68 29.20 -5.47
C GLU A 476 -14.10 30.41 -4.73
N ASP A 477 -13.37 31.30 -5.44
CA ASP A 477 -12.79 32.52 -4.88
C ASP A 477 -13.89 33.48 -4.36
N SER A 478 -15.01 33.57 -5.06
CA SER A 478 -16.15 34.41 -4.70
C SER A 478 -16.87 33.90 -3.45
N ILE A 479 -16.99 32.58 -3.26
CA ILE A 479 -17.71 31.98 -2.13
C ILE A 479 -16.83 31.79 -0.89
N ALA A 480 -15.49 31.70 -1.06
CA ALA A 480 -14.57 31.32 0.02
C ALA A 480 -14.67 32.22 1.25
N ASN A 481 -14.84 33.53 1.06
CA ASN A 481 -14.91 34.54 2.12
C ASN A 481 -16.31 35.17 2.29
N SER A 482 -17.33 34.62 1.61
CA SER A 482 -18.71 35.14 1.66
C SER A 482 -19.48 34.61 2.87
N SER A 483 -20.50 35.33 3.29
CA SER A 483 -21.50 34.79 4.22
C SER A 483 -22.24 33.62 3.57
N THR A 484 -22.81 32.72 4.38
CA THR A 484 -23.51 31.53 3.89
C THR A 484 -24.65 31.88 2.92
N ASP A 485 -25.39 32.94 3.18
CA ASP A 485 -26.49 33.38 2.30
C ASP A 485 -25.98 33.94 0.97
N ALA A 486 -24.93 34.78 0.98
CA ALA A 486 -24.31 35.29 -0.24
C ALA A 486 -23.65 34.18 -1.08
N ALA A 487 -22.99 33.22 -0.43
CA ALA A 487 -22.42 32.06 -1.07
C ALA A 487 -23.49 31.18 -1.70
N THR A 488 -24.64 30.97 -1.01
CA THR A 488 -25.78 30.20 -1.53
C THR A 488 -26.38 30.87 -2.78
N GLU A 489 -26.50 32.19 -2.78
CA GLU A 489 -26.98 32.94 -3.95
C GLU A 489 -26.01 32.80 -5.14
N THR A 490 -24.71 32.93 -4.88
CA THR A 490 -23.64 32.75 -5.89
C THR A 490 -23.67 31.33 -6.46
N ILE A 491 -23.80 30.31 -5.61
CA ILE A 491 -23.91 28.90 -6.02
C ILE A 491 -25.20 28.68 -6.87
N ASN A 492 -26.29 29.31 -6.51
CA ASN A 492 -27.55 29.19 -7.27
C ASN A 492 -27.46 29.77 -8.68
N GLN A 493 -26.58 30.74 -8.90
CA GLN A 493 -26.29 31.33 -10.21
C GLN A 493 -25.24 30.54 -11.02
N ALA A 494 -24.55 29.57 -10.40
CA ALA A 494 -23.55 28.75 -11.06
C ALA A 494 -24.18 27.75 -12.05
N PRO A 495 -23.45 27.38 -13.13
CA PRO A 495 -23.86 26.33 -14.05
C PRO A 495 -24.16 25.01 -13.32
N PRO A 496 -25.17 24.24 -13.77
CA PRO A 496 -25.59 23.00 -13.10
C PRO A 496 -24.43 22.00 -12.89
N GLU A 497 -23.49 21.95 -13.82
CA GLU A 497 -22.36 21.00 -13.87
C GLU A 497 -21.35 21.22 -12.72
N ILE A 498 -21.22 22.47 -12.24
CA ILE A 498 -20.27 22.82 -11.17
C ILE A 498 -20.96 23.09 -9.83
N LYS A 499 -22.28 23.21 -9.83
CA LYS A 499 -23.06 23.59 -8.64
C LYS A 499 -22.89 22.63 -7.47
N GLU A 500 -22.96 21.33 -7.73
CA GLU A 500 -22.84 20.30 -6.70
C GLU A 500 -21.43 20.30 -6.10
N HIS A 501 -20.38 20.48 -6.92
CA HIS A 501 -19.00 20.62 -6.46
C HIS A 501 -18.80 21.85 -5.56
N LEU A 502 -19.35 23.01 -5.95
CA LEU A 502 -19.26 24.24 -5.12
C LEU A 502 -19.95 24.07 -3.77
N VAL A 503 -21.12 23.42 -3.72
CA VAL A 503 -21.82 23.12 -2.48
C VAL A 503 -20.96 22.24 -1.56
N GLN A 504 -20.39 21.18 -2.11
CA GLN A 504 -19.54 20.26 -1.35
C GLN A 504 -18.31 20.99 -0.81
N ARG A 505 -17.61 21.74 -1.66
CA ARG A 505 -16.39 22.47 -1.27
C ARG A 505 -16.63 23.49 -0.17
N LEU A 506 -17.71 24.27 -0.29
CA LEU A 506 -18.08 25.26 0.73
C LEU A 506 -18.54 24.59 2.04
N ALA A 507 -19.30 23.51 1.94
CA ALA A 507 -19.72 22.73 3.11
C ALA A 507 -18.50 22.15 3.86
N GLU A 508 -17.51 21.59 3.16
CA GLU A 508 -16.24 21.13 3.75
C GLU A 508 -15.48 22.26 4.44
N GLN A 509 -15.40 23.45 3.83
CA GLN A 509 -14.78 24.61 4.43
C GLN A 509 -15.49 25.04 5.73
N ARG A 510 -16.82 25.09 5.74
CA ARG A 510 -17.61 25.42 6.93
C ARG A 510 -17.46 24.37 8.03
N MET A 511 -17.37 23.09 7.66
CA MET A 511 -17.10 22.01 8.61
C MET A 511 -15.72 22.15 9.26
N THR A 512 -14.69 22.40 8.48
CA THR A 512 -13.33 22.60 8.99
C THR A 512 -13.25 23.78 9.96
N ALA A 513 -14.09 24.81 9.75
CA ALA A 513 -14.25 25.94 10.66
C ALA A 513 -15.14 25.63 11.90
N GLY A 514 -15.70 24.42 12.02
CA GLY A 514 -16.63 24.03 13.09
C GLY A 514 -18.09 24.51 12.90
N ASN A 515 -18.40 25.10 11.74
CA ASN A 515 -19.71 25.69 11.45
C ASN A 515 -20.67 24.66 10.82
N TYR A 516 -20.93 23.57 11.52
CA TYR A 516 -21.77 22.45 11.02
C TYR A 516 -23.21 22.85 10.67
N ALA A 517 -23.78 23.83 11.37
CA ALA A 517 -25.12 24.35 11.08
C ALA A 517 -25.20 25.02 9.70
N GLU A 518 -24.19 25.82 9.35
CA GLU A 518 -24.09 26.48 8.05
C GLU A 518 -23.85 25.49 6.93
N ALA A 519 -22.95 24.50 7.13
CA ALA A 519 -22.70 23.44 6.17
C ALA A 519 -23.97 22.65 5.86
N ARG A 520 -24.77 22.32 6.88
CA ARG A 520 -26.06 21.65 6.73
C ARG A 520 -27.06 22.50 5.96
N GLN A 521 -27.15 23.79 6.26
CA GLN A 521 -28.04 24.73 5.56
C GLN A 521 -27.68 24.77 4.06
N LEU A 522 -26.40 24.91 3.72
CA LEU A 522 -25.90 24.93 2.33
C LEU A 522 -26.32 23.67 1.56
N ILE A 523 -26.05 22.49 2.11
CA ILE A 523 -26.42 21.20 1.48
C ILE A 523 -27.95 21.12 1.30
N THR A 524 -28.71 21.53 2.31
CA THR A 524 -30.18 21.45 2.28
C THR A 524 -30.78 22.37 1.22
N GLN A 525 -30.25 23.57 1.06
CA GLN A 525 -30.78 24.58 0.14
C GLN A 525 -30.32 24.40 -1.32
N SER A 526 -29.12 23.88 -1.52
CA SER A 526 -28.47 23.89 -2.83
C SER A 526 -28.51 22.53 -3.55
N ALA A 527 -28.64 21.42 -2.84
CA ALA A 527 -28.70 20.11 -3.48
C ALA A 527 -30.09 19.82 -4.06
N THR A 528 -30.16 19.66 -5.38
CA THR A 528 -31.40 19.45 -6.12
C THR A 528 -31.92 18.01 -6.08
N ASN A 529 -30.99 17.02 -6.02
CA ASN A 529 -31.31 15.59 -5.96
C ASN A 529 -31.56 15.15 -4.51
N PRO A 530 -32.74 14.64 -4.16
CA PRO A 530 -33.06 14.23 -2.77
C PRO A 530 -32.15 13.11 -2.23
N ARG A 531 -31.71 12.19 -3.09
CA ARG A 531 -30.81 11.10 -2.70
C ARG A 531 -29.38 11.60 -2.44
N ALA A 532 -28.87 12.42 -3.33
CA ALA A 532 -27.55 13.06 -3.18
C ALA A 532 -27.53 13.97 -1.95
N ARG A 533 -28.62 14.74 -1.72
CA ARG A 533 -28.78 15.58 -0.52
C ARG A 533 -28.70 14.77 0.76
N ARG A 534 -29.42 13.66 0.85
CA ARG A 534 -29.41 12.78 2.02
C ARG A 534 -28.02 12.24 2.27
N GLN A 535 -27.37 11.72 1.23
CA GLN A 535 -26.00 11.18 1.33
C GLN A 535 -24.99 12.24 1.77
N ALA A 536 -25.08 13.47 1.24
CA ALA A 536 -24.21 14.58 1.63
C ALA A 536 -24.45 15.00 3.09
N LEU A 537 -25.70 15.00 3.57
CA LEU A 537 -26.02 15.28 4.96
C LEU A 537 -25.51 14.18 5.89
N ASP A 538 -25.67 12.91 5.54
CA ASP A 538 -25.19 11.79 6.33
C ASP A 538 -23.65 11.81 6.42
N ASN A 539 -22.94 12.14 5.32
CA ASN A 539 -21.49 12.31 5.32
C ASN A 539 -21.06 13.49 6.22
N LEU A 540 -21.74 14.64 6.14
CA LEU A 540 -21.49 15.78 6.99
C LEU A 540 -21.58 15.40 8.47
N GLU A 541 -22.68 14.73 8.88
CA GLU A 541 -22.92 14.39 10.29
C GLU A 541 -21.90 13.36 10.79
N ARG A 542 -21.51 12.40 9.96
CA ARG A 542 -20.43 11.45 10.32
C ARG A 542 -19.11 12.15 10.52
N GLN A 543 -18.72 13.02 9.60
CA GLN A 543 -17.44 13.76 9.70
C GLN A 543 -17.41 14.71 10.88
N ALA A 544 -18.53 15.39 11.17
CA ALA A 544 -18.70 16.20 12.37
C ALA A 544 -18.55 15.34 13.64
N ALA A 545 -19.14 14.17 13.67
CA ALA A 545 -19.04 13.26 14.81
C ALA A 545 -17.58 12.81 15.05
N PHE A 546 -16.83 12.44 14.01
CA PHE A 546 -15.42 12.09 14.15
C PHE A 546 -14.58 13.26 14.65
N THR A 547 -14.81 14.48 14.15
CA THR A 547 -14.10 15.67 14.59
C THR A 547 -14.39 15.97 16.08
N GLU A 548 -15.65 15.87 16.52
CA GLU A 548 -16.02 16.06 17.91
C GLU A 548 -15.41 14.97 18.82
N ALA A 549 -15.40 13.72 18.38
CA ALA A 549 -14.81 12.61 19.10
C ALA A 549 -13.28 12.78 19.25
N ALA A 550 -12.59 13.21 18.20
CA ALA A 550 -11.15 13.50 18.24
C ALA A 550 -10.80 14.59 19.25
N HIS A 551 -11.68 15.58 19.44
CA HIS A 551 -11.55 16.59 20.48
C HIS A 551 -12.03 16.14 21.87
N GLY A 552 -12.44 14.88 22.05
CA GLY A 552 -12.93 14.33 23.30
C GLY A 552 -14.38 14.73 23.67
N ARG A 553 -15.10 15.37 22.76
CA ARG A 553 -16.49 15.81 22.96
C ARG A 553 -17.49 14.73 22.52
N MET A 554 -17.46 13.59 23.21
CA MET A 554 -18.21 12.38 22.83
C MET A 554 -19.73 12.57 22.77
N GLU A 555 -20.29 13.37 23.71
CA GLU A 555 -21.73 13.63 23.72
C GLU A 555 -22.18 14.38 22.46
N GLU A 556 -21.40 15.36 22.01
CA GLU A 556 -21.67 16.10 20.77
C GLU A 556 -21.50 15.21 19.55
N ALA A 557 -20.47 14.35 19.55
CA ALA A 557 -20.28 13.36 18.50
C ALA A 557 -21.51 12.46 18.32
N LEU A 558 -22.06 11.92 19.40
CA LEU A 558 -23.27 11.09 19.38
C LEU A 558 -24.50 11.88 18.93
N LYS A 559 -24.62 13.18 19.25
CA LYS A 559 -25.68 14.04 18.73
C LYS A 559 -25.61 14.23 17.22
N HIS A 560 -24.42 14.31 16.67
CA HIS A 560 -24.21 14.33 15.22
C HIS A 560 -24.64 13.00 14.59
N LEU A 561 -24.19 11.88 15.12
CA LEU A 561 -24.55 10.56 14.61
C LEU A 561 -26.04 10.26 14.68
N ALA A 562 -26.74 10.78 15.68
CA ALA A 562 -28.19 10.63 15.78
C ALA A 562 -28.96 11.22 14.58
N LYS A 563 -28.34 12.12 13.81
CA LYS A 563 -28.93 12.74 12.62
C LYS A 563 -28.61 11.97 11.32
N VAL A 564 -27.67 11.03 11.34
CA VAL A 564 -27.43 10.14 10.20
C VAL A 564 -28.66 9.27 9.97
N SER A 565 -29.16 9.23 8.75
CA SER A 565 -30.46 8.61 8.45
C SER A 565 -30.44 7.09 8.55
N ASN A 566 -29.30 6.45 8.25
CA ASN A 566 -29.12 5.00 8.26
C ASN A 566 -28.56 4.52 9.61
N SER A 567 -29.28 3.64 10.30
CA SER A 567 -28.85 3.06 11.59
C SER A 567 -27.60 2.20 11.47
N GLU A 568 -27.40 1.52 10.33
CA GLU A 568 -26.22 0.69 10.06
C GLU A 568 -24.97 1.57 9.92
N GLU A 569 -25.06 2.67 9.17
CA GLU A 569 -23.97 3.65 9.03
C GLU A 569 -23.66 4.35 10.36
N ARG A 570 -24.66 4.60 11.19
CA ARG A 570 -24.46 5.12 12.56
C ARG A 570 -23.68 4.16 13.42
N ALA A 571 -24.03 2.88 13.39
CA ALA A 571 -23.35 1.85 14.16
C ALA A 571 -21.92 1.63 13.71
N GLU A 572 -21.67 1.68 12.40
CA GLU A 572 -20.34 1.63 11.82
C GLU A 572 -19.46 2.78 12.32
N ALA A 573 -19.97 4.01 12.26
CA ALA A 573 -19.25 5.18 12.73
C ALA A 573 -18.96 5.14 14.25
N VAL A 574 -19.92 4.66 15.07
CA VAL A 574 -19.69 4.47 16.52
C VAL A 574 -18.64 3.40 16.77
N SER A 575 -18.64 2.31 15.99
CA SER A 575 -17.66 1.23 16.12
C SER A 575 -16.25 1.72 15.77
N GLU A 576 -16.11 2.54 14.73
CA GLU A 576 -14.83 3.17 14.36
C GLU A 576 -14.34 4.15 15.44
N MET A 577 -15.24 4.98 15.99
CA MET A 577 -14.89 5.87 17.10
C MET A 577 -14.45 5.07 18.34
N ALA A 578 -15.12 3.97 18.65
CA ALA A 578 -14.73 3.09 19.76
C ALA A 578 -13.32 2.52 19.56
N TYR A 579 -12.97 2.19 18.31
CA TYR A 579 -11.63 1.72 17.97
C TYR A 579 -10.56 2.79 18.22
N GLN A 580 -10.77 4.00 17.71
CA GLN A 580 -9.82 5.10 17.88
C GLN A 580 -9.63 5.49 19.34
N ILE A 581 -10.71 5.52 20.13
CA ILE A 581 -10.67 5.84 21.56
C ILE A 581 -9.99 4.75 22.36
N GLY A 582 -10.26 3.49 22.04
CA GLY A 582 -9.69 2.34 22.73
C GLY A 582 -8.16 2.24 22.58
N ALA A 583 -7.62 2.68 21.46
CA ALA A 583 -6.18 2.80 21.23
C ALA A 583 -5.50 3.72 22.27
N GLY A 584 -6.23 4.70 22.84
CA GLY A 584 -5.79 5.60 23.90
C GLY A 584 -5.98 5.07 25.34
N GLN A 585 -6.12 3.78 25.59
CA GLN A 585 -6.31 3.13 26.91
C GLN A 585 -7.65 3.41 27.61
N LYS A 586 -8.68 3.86 26.89
CA LYS A 586 -10.01 4.12 27.45
C LYS A 586 -10.98 2.95 27.16
N ARG A 587 -10.59 1.72 27.57
CA ARG A 587 -11.36 0.48 27.31
C ARG A 587 -12.84 0.58 27.71
N ALA A 588 -13.12 1.09 28.91
CA ALA A 588 -14.50 1.21 29.41
C ALA A 588 -15.36 2.14 28.52
N THR A 589 -14.78 3.24 28.05
CA THR A 589 -15.45 4.18 27.13
C THR A 589 -15.71 3.53 25.77
N ALA A 590 -14.73 2.81 25.23
CA ALA A 590 -14.87 2.07 23.97
C ALA A 590 -15.99 1.02 24.08
N LEU A 591 -16.05 0.24 25.17
CA LEU A 591 -17.13 -0.74 25.38
C LEU A 591 -18.49 -0.06 25.49
N ALA A 592 -18.62 1.06 26.21
CA ALA A 592 -19.89 1.79 26.30
C ALA A 592 -20.37 2.30 24.93
N LEU A 593 -19.43 2.74 24.08
CA LEU A 593 -19.74 3.14 22.70
C LEU A 593 -20.21 1.96 21.85
N LEU A 594 -19.54 0.80 21.96
CA LEU A 594 -19.94 -0.41 21.24
C LEU A 594 -21.31 -0.92 21.68
N GLU A 595 -21.69 -0.80 22.97
CA GLU A 595 -23.05 -1.07 23.42
C GLU A 595 -24.06 -0.09 22.79
N THR A 596 -23.69 1.19 22.66
CA THR A 596 -24.52 2.17 21.96
C THR A 596 -24.67 1.77 20.48
N ALA A 597 -23.59 1.40 19.80
CA ALA A 597 -23.63 0.90 18.43
C ALA A 597 -24.56 -0.33 18.32
N ARG A 598 -24.47 -1.26 19.25
CA ARG A 598 -25.34 -2.44 19.31
C ARG A 598 -26.79 -2.07 19.38
N SER A 599 -27.14 -1.08 20.20
CA SER A 599 -28.50 -0.60 20.32
C SER A 599 -29.06 0.06 19.05
N LEU A 600 -28.15 0.69 18.25
CA LEU A 600 -28.51 1.36 16.99
C LEU A 600 -28.77 0.38 15.85
N VAL A 601 -28.06 -0.74 15.82
CA VAL A 601 -28.26 -1.83 14.84
C VAL A 601 -29.53 -2.63 15.16
N GLY A 602 -29.92 -2.67 16.42
CA GLY A 602 -31.03 -3.45 16.90
C GLY A 602 -30.58 -4.65 17.74
N THR A 603 -31.49 -5.15 18.58
CA THR A 603 -31.25 -6.28 19.48
C THR A 603 -31.48 -7.64 18.82
N SER A 604 -31.93 -7.65 17.54
CA SER A 604 -32.16 -8.89 16.80
C SER A 604 -30.84 -9.67 16.64
N ILE A 605 -30.93 -10.98 16.80
CA ILE A 605 -29.83 -11.92 16.61
C ILE A 605 -29.63 -12.21 15.09
N GLN A 606 -30.70 -12.03 14.30
CA GLN A 606 -30.71 -12.27 12.86
C GLN A 606 -30.67 -10.93 12.10
N ALA A 607 -29.87 -10.88 11.04
CA ALA A 607 -29.81 -9.73 10.17
C ALA A 607 -31.01 -9.73 9.19
N GLU A 608 -31.64 -8.57 8.99
CA GLU A 608 -32.78 -8.42 8.08
C GLU A 608 -32.32 -8.16 6.63
N THR A 609 -31.13 -7.58 6.46
CA THR A 609 -30.51 -7.22 5.16
C THR A 609 -29.05 -7.57 5.12
N GLY A 610 -28.47 -7.61 3.92
CA GLY A 610 -27.02 -7.81 3.75
C GLY A 610 -26.19 -6.69 4.38
N SER A 611 -26.66 -5.45 4.34
CA SER A 611 -26.03 -4.30 5.02
C SER A 611 -26.09 -4.44 6.53
N HIS A 612 -27.25 -4.85 7.07
CA HIS A 612 -27.41 -5.14 8.50
C HIS A 612 -26.44 -6.25 8.96
N MET A 613 -26.26 -7.30 8.17
CA MET A 613 -25.33 -8.38 8.48
C MET A 613 -23.89 -7.90 8.50
N ARG A 614 -23.47 -7.03 7.54
CA ARG A 614 -22.15 -6.42 7.54
C ARG A 614 -21.94 -5.52 8.77
N ALA A 615 -22.93 -4.71 9.14
CA ALA A 615 -22.84 -3.86 10.34
C ALA A 615 -22.67 -4.69 11.63
N LEU A 616 -23.38 -5.82 11.76
CA LEU A 616 -23.21 -6.74 12.87
C LEU A 616 -21.83 -7.39 12.89
N LEU A 617 -21.29 -7.78 11.73
CA LEU A 617 -19.92 -8.33 11.62
C LEU A 617 -18.85 -7.29 11.98
N GLN A 618 -18.99 -6.04 11.56
CA GLN A 618 -18.10 -4.95 11.97
C GLN A 618 -18.17 -4.70 13.47
N LEU A 619 -19.38 -4.72 14.04
CA LEU A 619 -19.56 -4.58 15.47
C LEU A 619 -18.92 -5.75 16.24
N ALA A 620 -19.09 -7.00 15.77
CA ALA A 620 -18.42 -8.16 16.35
C ALA A 620 -16.89 -8.04 16.27
N ASN A 621 -16.36 -7.55 15.14
CA ASN A 621 -14.94 -7.26 14.95
C ASN A 621 -14.45 -6.20 15.95
N ALA A 622 -15.21 -5.13 16.18
CA ALA A 622 -14.86 -4.10 17.13
C ALA A 622 -14.90 -4.62 18.59
N PHE A 623 -15.94 -5.41 18.95
CA PHE A 623 -16.00 -6.05 20.26
C PHE A 623 -14.87 -7.05 20.50
N SER A 624 -14.41 -7.77 19.48
CA SER A 624 -13.37 -8.79 19.61
C SER A 624 -12.08 -8.27 20.24
N ARG A 625 -11.82 -6.97 20.10
CA ARG A 625 -10.65 -6.27 20.67
C ARG A 625 -10.77 -5.97 22.16
N TYR A 626 -11.99 -5.83 22.68
CA TYR A 626 -12.25 -5.42 24.07
C TYR A 626 -13.00 -6.48 24.87
N ASP A 627 -13.89 -7.24 24.24
CA ASP A 627 -14.70 -8.29 24.80
C ASP A 627 -14.98 -9.37 23.75
N ALA A 628 -14.04 -10.30 23.59
CA ALA A 628 -14.15 -11.37 22.60
C ALA A 628 -15.40 -12.24 22.79
N LYS A 629 -15.88 -12.42 24.04
CA LYS A 629 -17.10 -13.18 24.33
C LYS A 629 -18.30 -12.55 23.62
N ARG A 630 -18.44 -11.22 23.68
CA ARG A 630 -19.48 -10.48 22.96
C ARG A 630 -19.31 -10.58 21.46
N GLY A 631 -18.06 -10.55 20.95
CA GLY A 631 -17.78 -10.76 19.53
C GLY A 631 -18.30 -12.12 19.05
N PHE A 632 -18.05 -13.20 19.79
CA PHE A 632 -18.58 -14.53 19.48
C PHE A 632 -20.11 -14.60 19.55
N GLU A 633 -20.72 -14.02 20.58
CA GLU A 633 -22.18 -13.97 20.74
C GLU A 633 -22.88 -13.32 19.53
N ILE A 634 -22.22 -12.41 18.84
CA ILE A 634 -22.73 -11.77 17.63
C ILE A 634 -22.47 -12.62 16.39
N VAL A 635 -21.23 -13.15 16.21
CA VAL A 635 -20.83 -13.80 14.96
C VAL A 635 -21.40 -15.20 14.81
N GLU A 636 -21.52 -15.98 15.88
CA GLU A 636 -21.99 -17.38 15.82
C GLU A 636 -23.40 -17.53 15.18
N PRO A 637 -24.42 -16.74 15.57
CA PRO A 637 -25.72 -16.78 14.89
C PRO A 637 -25.65 -16.35 13.41
N LEU A 638 -24.76 -15.42 13.07
CA LEU A 638 -24.59 -14.96 11.69
C LEU A 638 -23.96 -16.03 10.79
N VAL A 639 -23.13 -16.93 11.33
CA VAL A 639 -22.63 -18.10 10.60
C VAL A 639 -23.76 -19.03 10.18
N GLU A 640 -24.72 -19.31 11.08
CA GLU A 640 -25.90 -20.13 10.74
C GLU A 640 -26.77 -19.43 9.68
N GLN A 641 -27.05 -18.15 9.87
CA GLN A 641 -27.83 -17.38 8.89
C GLN A 641 -27.10 -17.31 7.53
N PHE A 642 -25.79 -17.21 7.52
CA PHE A 642 -25.03 -17.23 6.28
C PHE A 642 -25.16 -18.58 5.53
N ASN A 643 -25.19 -19.70 6.26
CA ASN A 643 -25.44 -21.02 5.67
C ASN A 643 -26.84 -21.10 5.05
N GLU A 644 -27.87 -20.57 5.71
CA GLU A 644 -29.24 -20.49 5.19
C GLU A 644 -29.31 -19.64 3.91
N LEU A 645 -28.64 -18.46 3.92
CA LEU A 645 -28.56 -17.59 2.76
C LEU A 645 -27.79 -18.28 1.60
N GLY A 646 -26.74 -19.02 1.89
CA GLY A 646 -25.97 -19.80 0.91
C GLY A 646 -26.83 -20.90 0.27
N ALA A 647 -27.64 -21.61 1.07
CA ALA A 647 -28.56 -22.63 0.55
C ALA A 647 -29.64 -22.01 -0.34
N ALA A 648 -30.25 -20.89 0.07
CA ALA A 648 -31.23 -20.15 -0.73
C ALA A 648 -30.61 -19.62 -2.04
N ALA A 649 -29.42 -19.05 -1.98
CA ALA A 649 -28.70 -18.55 -3.17
C ALA A 649 -28.35 -19.67 -4.14
N ARG A 650 -28.02 -20.88 -3.65
CA ARG A 650 -27.78 -22.06 -4.49
C ARG A 650 -29.03 -22.48 -5.26
N THR A 651 -30.20 -22.38 -4.63
CA THR A 651 -31.51 -22.66 -5.27
C THR A 651 -31.83 -21.62 -6.35
N LEU A 652 -31.45 -20.34 -6.13
CA LEU A 652 -31.71 -19.24 -7.07
C LEU A 652 -30.65 -19.11 -8.18
N ASN A 653 -29.56 -19.89 -8.09
CA ASN A 653 -28.47 -19.82 -9.06
C ASN A 653 -28.95 -20.20 -10.47
N GLY A 654 -28.68 -19.36 -11.46
CA GLY A 654 -29.16 -19.54 -12.84
C GLY A 654 -30.56 -18.97 -13.12
N PHE A 655 -31.30 -18.49 -12.10
CA PHE A 655 -32.59 -17.82 -12.24
C PHE A 655 -32.48 -16.28 -12.19
N GLY A 656 -31.54 -15.73 -12.98
CA GLY A 656 -31.27 -14.29 -13.03
C GLY A 656 -30.23 -13.81 -12.01
N LEU A 657 -29.74 -14.69 -11.16
CA LEU A 657 -28.67 -14.44 -10.18
C LEU A 657 -27.62 -15.55 -10.32
N ASN A 658 -26.33 -15.17 -10.37
CA ASN A 658 -25.22 -16.09 -10.50
C ASN A 658 -24.30 -15.94 -9.28
N TYR A 659 -24.62 -16.64 -8.22
CA TYR A 659 -23.81 -16.69 -7.00
C TYR A 659 -22.72 -17.74 -7.06
N PHE A 660 -23.01 -18.86 -7.71
CA PHE A 660 -22.15 -20.03 -7.77
C PHE A 660 -21.66 -20.32 -9.19
N LEU A 661 -20.38 -20.65 -9.30
CA LEU A 661 -19.75 -21.16 -10.51
C LEU A 661 -19.14 -22.53 -10.16
N ASP A 662 -19.38 -23.55 -11.00
CA ASP A 662 -18.93 -24.93 -10.77
C ASP A 662 -19.34 -25.49 -9.39
N GLY A 663 -20.43 -25.00 -8.83
CA GLY A 663 -20.97 -25.42 -7.52
C GLY A 663 -20.29 -24.77 -6.30
N GLU A 664 -19.35 -23.87 -6.50
CA GLU A 664 -18.68 -23.06 -5.46
C GLU A 664 -19.13 -21.60 -5.52
N LEU A 665 -19.23 -20.94 -4.37
CA LEU A 665 -19.55 -19.50 -4.28
C LEU A 665 -18.46 -18.68 -4.95
N SER A 666 -18.85 -17.82 -5.88
CA SER A 666 -17.93 -16.89 -6.53
C SER A 666 -17.60 -15.73 -5.59
N LEU A 667 -16.43 -15.78 -4.98
CA LEU A 667 -15.97 -14.78 -4.03
C LEU A 667 -15.47 -13.48 -4.71
N HIS A 668 -15.32 -13.47 -6.03
CA HIS A 668 -14.68 -12.38 -6.79
C HIS A 668 -15.65 -11.55 -7.64
N ASN A 669 -16.86 -12.01 -7.84
CA ASN A 669 -17.83 -11.37 -8.74
C ASN A 669 -18.68 -10.28 -8.07
N GLY A 670 -18.26 -9.74 -6.92
CA GLY A 670 -18.97 -8.65 -6.24
C GLY A 670 -20.40 -8.97 -5.78
N ASN A 671 -20.76 -10.25 -5.68
CA ASN A 671 -22.08 -10.63 -5.21
C ASN A 671 -22.26 -10.36 -3.70
N ASN A 672 -23.52 -10.22 -3.27
CA ASN A 672 -23.85 -9.86 -1.90
C ASN A 672 -23.34 -10.87 -0.85
N LEU A 673 -23.30 -12.18 -1.15
CA LEU A 673 -22.78 -13.19 -0.22
C LEU A 673 -21.26 -13.08 -0.08
N ALA A 674 -20.54 -12.86 -1.17
CA ALA A 674 -19.08 -12.62 -1.13
C ALA A 674 -18.75 -11.37 -0.29
N SER A 675 -19.55 -10.32 -0.39
CA SER A 675 -19.39 -9.09 0.41
C SER A 675 -19.60 -9.28 1.92
N ILE A 676 -20.29 -10.36 2.33
CA ILE A 676 -20.48 -10.76 3.74
C ILE A 676 -19.38 -11.72 4.19
N ALA A 677 -18.92 -12.61 3.31
CA ALA A 677 -17.90 -13.62 3.63
C ALA A 677 -16.57 -12.99 4.07
N THR A 678 -16.15 -11.88 3.45
CA THR A 678 -14.89 -11.19 3.77
C THR A 678 -14.87 -10.60 5.19
N PRO A 679 -15.83 -9.77 5.63
CA PRO A 679 -15.87 -9.29 7.02
C PRO A 679 -16.05 -10.43 8.04
N MET A 680 -16.77 -11.50 7.70
CA MET A 680 -16.89 -12.68 8.56
C MET A 680 -15.52 -13.35 8.77
N SER A 681 -14.73 -13.51 7.69
CA SER A 681 -13.39 -14.08 7.76
C SER A 681 -12.47 -13.22 8.63
N SER A 682 -12.48 -11.91 8.44
CA SER A 682 -11.70 -10.98 9.25
C SER A 682 -12.09 -11.04 10.73
N THR A 683 -13.38 -11.06 11.04
CA THR A 683 -13.90 -11.09 12.43
C THR A 683 -13.48 -12.36 13.15
N LEU A 684 -13.67 -13.54 12.53
CA LEU A 684 -13.26 -14.82 13.11
C LEU A 684 -11.75 -14.93 13.23
N GLY A 685 -11.01 -14.37 12.27
CA GLY A 685 -9.54 -14.23 12.37
C GLY A 685 -9.12 -13.47 13.62
N ILE A 686 -9.70 -12.31 13.91
CA ILE A 686 -9.37 -11.52 15.10
C ILE A 686 -9.83 -12.23 16.38
N LEU A 687 -11.02 -12.82 16.39
CA LEU A 687 -11.52 -13.58 17.53
C LEU A 687 -10.63 -14.77 17.91
N SER A 688 -9.93 -15.36 16.93
CA SER A 688 -8.99 -16.47 17.18
C SER A 688 -7.79 -16.07 18.05
N LEU A 689 -7.46 -14.79 18.17
CA LEU A 689 -6.44 -14.30 19.09
C LEU A 689 -6.85 -14.50 20.56
N ALA A 690 -8.13 -14.40 20.84
CA ALA A 690 -8.68 -14.61 22.18
C ALA A 690 -9.01 -16.09 22.46
N ASP A 691 -9.55 -16.80 21.47
CA ASP A 691 -9.94 -18.20 21.58
C ASP A 691 -9.85 -18.88 20.19
N PHE A 692 -8.68 -19.47 19.93
CA PHE A 692 -8.40 -20.15 18.66
C PHE A 692 -9.35 -21.32 18.40
N ASP A 693 -9.57 -22.15 19.41
CA ASP A 693 -10.35 -23.37 19.26
C ASP A 693 -11.84 -23.06 19.02
N ARG A 694 -12.38 -22.06 19.68
CA ARG A 694 -13.75 -21.59 19.47
C ARG A 694 -13.92 -20.94 18.08
N ALA A 695 -12.95 -20.12 17.65
CA ALA A 695 -12.97 -19.51 16.33
C ALA A 695 -12.91 -20.58 15.22
N LYS A 696 -12.04 -21.58 15.37
CA LYS A 696 -11.99 -22.72 14.43
C LYS A 696 -13.29 -23.50 14.44
N ALA A 697 -13.81 -23.88 15.60
CA ALA A 697 -15.07 -24.62 15.72
C ALA A 697 -16.27 -23.86 15.13
N THR A 698 -16.32 -22.53 15.29
CA THR A 698 -17.32 -21.68 14.65
C THR A 698 -17.17 -21.71 13.13
N SER A 699 -15.94 -21.67 12.63
CA SER A 699 -15.63 -21.73 11.20
C SER A 699 -15.97 -23.09 10.58
N ASP A 700 -15.78 -24.18 11.34
CA ASP A 700 -16.11 -25.56 10.91
C ASP A 700 -17.61 -25.73 10.59
N ARG A 701 -18.47 -24.90 11.19
CA ARG A 701 -19.92 -24.87 10.92
C ARG A 701 -20.27 -24.25 9.56
N LEU A 702 -19.36 -23.53 8.91
CA LEU A 702 -19.58 -23.00 7.55
C LEU A 702 -19.71 -24.12 6.55
N GLN A 703 -20.85 -24.16 5.83
CA GLN A 703 -21.17 -25.20 4.87
C GLN A 703 -20.51 -24.98 3.50
N LEU A 704 -20.08 -23.76 3.20
CA LEU A 704 -19.39 -23.40 1.96
C LEU A 704 -17.87 -23.55 2.16
N PRO A 705 -17.23 -24.59 1.57
CA PRO A 705 -15.81 -24.90 1.79
C PRO A 705 -14.89 -23.72 1.45
N GLU A 706 -15.17 -23.00 0.36
CA GLU A 706 -14.39 -21.84 -0.11
C GLU A 706 -14.43 -20.68 0.88
N VAL A 707 -15.55 -20.46 1.57
CA VAL A 707 -15.68 -19.44 2.62
C VAL A 707 -14.96 -19.90 3.88
N ARG A 708 -15.12 -21.18 4.25
CA ARG A 708 -14.43 -21.77 5.41
C ARG A 708 -12.91 -21.68 5.26
N LEU A 709 -12.37 -21.98 4.07
CA LEU A 709 -10.94 -21.86 3.80
C LEU A 709 -10.45 -20.41 3.92
N ASN A 710 -11.23 -19.43 3.48
CA ASN A 710 -10.91 -18.02 3.66
C ASN A 710 -10.85 -17.63 5.15
N VAL A 711 -11.79 -18.13 5.95
CA VAL A 711 -11.78 -17.92 7.41
C VAL A 711 -10.56 -18.58 8.04
N TYR A 712 -10.23 -19.81 7.67
CA TYR A 712 -9.04 -20.51 8.14
C TYR A 712 -7.76 -19.74 7.82
N LEU A 713 -7.62 -19.20 6.60
CA LEU A 713 -6.48 -18.36 6.24
C LEU A 713 -6.37 -17.11 7.12
N SER A 714 -7.51 -16.46 7.43
CA SER A 714 -7.52 -15.34 8.37
C SER A 714 -7.11 -15.74 9.77
N ILE A 715 -7.58 -16.89 10.28
CA ILE A 715 -7.17 -17.44 11.59
C ILE A 715 -5.67 -17.73 11.60
N VAL A 716 -5.15 -18.40 10.57
CA VAL A 716 -3.72 -18.71 10.46
C VAL A 716 -2.90 -17.43 10.39
N GLN A 717 -3.32 -16.44 9.63
CA GLN A 717 -2.64 -15.15 9.54
C GLN A 717 -2.49 -14.50 10.90
N GLN A 718 -3.57 -14.46 11.70
CA GLN A 718 -3.52 -13.90 13.06
C GLN A 718 -2.69 -14.76 14.01
N ALA A 719 -2.68 -16.07 13.86
CA ALA A 719 -1.92 -16.98 14.73
C ALA A 719 -0.41 -16.95 14.44
N VAL A 720 -0.02 -16.84 13.16
CA VAL A 720 1.38 -16.96 12.72
C VAL A 720 2.06 -15.60 12.60
N GLN A 721 1.31 -14.56 12.19
CA GLN A 721 1.78 -13.20 11.96
C GLN A 721 0.83 -12.19 12.64
N PRO A 722 0.72 -12.18 13.97
CA PRO A 722 -0.23 -11.31 14.67
C PRO A 722 0.04 -9.81 14.44
N ASN A 723 1.25 -9.45 14.02
CA ASN A 723 1.69 -8.09 13.70
C ASN A 723 2.04 -7.95 12.22
N GLY A 724 1.22 -8.54 11.33
CA GLY A 724 1.51 -8.56 9.89
C GLY A 724 1.78 -7.16 9.33
N ILE A 725 2.89 -7.02 8.60
CA ILE A 725 3.39 -5.81 7.92
C ILE A 725 2.34 -5.17 6.97
N TYR A 726 1.20 -5.81 6.77
CA TYR A 726 0.13 -5.38 5.86
C TYR A 726 -1.17 -4.93 6.54
N SER A 727 -1.18 -4.73 7.87
CA SER A 727 -2.37 -4.20 8.55
C SER A 727 -1.98 -3.03 9.46
N PRO A 728 -2.22 -1.77 9.03
CA PRO A 728 -2.02 -0.61 9.90
C PRO A 728 -2.87 -0.64 11.18
N SER A 729 -3.84 -1.56 11.25
CA SER A 729 -4.78 -1.69 12.37
C SER A 729 -4.33 -2.60 13.50
N VAL A 730 -3.26 -3.40 13.35
CA VAL A 730 -2.85 -4.42 14.32
C VAL A 730 -1.66 -3.97 15.20
N ALA A 731 -0.88 -2.98 14.76
CA ALA A 731 0.25 -2.43 15.55
C ALA A 731 -0.16 -1.91 16.93
N ASN A 732 -1.45 -1.58 17.14
CA ASN A 732 -1.97 -1.04 18.40
C ASN A 732 -2.47 -2.10 19.40
N MET A 733 -2.53 -3.39 19.04
CA MET A 733 -3.07 -4.42 19.95
C MET A 733 -2.15 -4.78 21.12
N ASN A 734 -0.84 -4.64 20.96
CA ASN A 734 0.11 -4.91 22.07
C ASN A 734 0.11 -3.83 23.15
N MET A 735 -0.47 -2.64 22.91
CA MET A 735 -0.66 -1.63 23.96
C MET A 735 -1.94 -1.83 24.80
N LEU A 736 -2.85 -2.70 24.38
CA LEU A 736 -4.15 -2.86 25.03
C LEU A 736 -4.17 -3.92 26.13
N ASN A 737 -3.09 -4.69 26.29
CA ASN A 737 -2.94 -5.71 27.36
C ASN A 737 -2.08 -5.26 28.54
N ARG A 738 -1.83 -3.95 28.68
CA ARG A 738 -1.22 -3.37 29.90
C ARG A 738 -2.26 -2.63 30.72
#